data_64efa9246e2f647ec96255bb6b1960b5
#
_entry.id   64efa9246e2f647ec96255bb6b1960b5
#
_cell.length_a   1.000
_cell.length_b   1.000
_cell.length_c   1.000
_cell.angle_alpha   90.00
_cell.angle_beta   90.00
_cell.angle_gamma   90.00
#
_symmetry.space_group_name_H-M   'P 1'
#
loop_
_entity.id
_entity.type
_entity.pdbx_description
1 polymer ?
#
loop_
_entity_poly.entity_id
_entity_poly.type
_entity_poly.pdbx_seq_one_letter_code
_entity_poly.pdbx_strand_id
1 'polypeptide(L)'
;VITLAVFVCGVIASRPASGDDGTPPSGDVVAAINAVDAFVAPSATHDPSINLPSDFAKQMGRDPKTVTAPDGTLRLVDASGGCSGPAGDTEWDFSTGCRAHDLGYDLLRYAEAKGHPLGQGARKALDDRLTTDLHTQCRLNPRGSESSCHAVAEAYALGLKFNSWRQRWGPPGHEPVVAWAFGSAVVVFLLLARLHGRRRDPFPADPPVNSLPLEQAYARQDRYATFLRLFSLALLVLGETVAMLAHLRGDGTAWLWALQAVPLFFFAGGHANLRSWQAHEGGFGCWVSSRTSWLLRPVLAFVLLWVVLFAALNLLDVRVDAYSRLITHPLWFLGVYLLAVAATPAAAWLHQHFRRTTPFVLMLLTLVVEVARTSTDWKTGGYVNLIVGALLMQQIGFFYADGTLQKISRRVLAALGAITLPALVFFSDYPRSMMVLGVAQVCLALLARGRVTTWLEGRSWHVVNFARRAPMTVYLAYLAGVGAVVGLLGVSQAPIWLVFLLLPLVLVFHRFEARMVGFPRLSHESRRTRLATAMGVSFGTLGVLGFVVSGFLGDGTLVLLPVDPLQNLIHLLLGWYLIHTARTGSCDTRLPWLLTALACVPPMLALDPTPPVVVLHAVAIGLAALGAIPRSLPRTPAATAVVATPSPDDLVAAGAPATAPTR
;
A
#
# COMPACT_ATOMS: atom_id res chain seq x y z
N VAL A 1 6.52 -0.83 16.50
CA VAL A 1 6.95 -1.40 15.20
C VAL A 1 6.47 -0.52 14.04
N ILE A 2 5.15 -0.21 13.94
CA ILE A 2 4.61 0.57 12.82
C ILE A 2 5.18 1.98 12.80
N THR A 3 5.21 2.67 13.94
CA THR A 3 5.79 4.02 14.06
C THR A 3 7.26 4.02 13.66
N LEU A 4 8.01 2.99 14.07
CA LEU A 4 9.39 2.79 13.63
C LEU A 4 9.46 2.62 12.11
N ALA A 5 8.62 1.75 11.54
CA ALA A 5 8.60 1.52 10.09
C ALA A 5 8.25 2.79 9.31
N VAL A 6 7.20 3.52 9.72
CA VAL A 6 6.82 4.80 9.10
C VAL A 6 7.95 5.81 9.18
N PHE A 7 8.61 5.90 10.34
CA PHE A 7 9.72 6.81 10.54
C PHE A 7 10.93 6.43 9.68
N VAL A 8 11.33 5.16 9.69
CA VAL A 8 12.45 4.65 8.86
C VAL A 8 12.15 4.85 7.38
N CYS A 9 10.94 4.54 6.92
CA CYS A 9 10.53 4.81 5.54
C CYS A 9 10.59 6.31 5.19
N GLY A 10 10.12 7.20 6.08
CA GLY A 10 10.19 8.64 5.87
C GLY A 10 11.62 9.18 5.77
N VAL A 11 12.53 8.63 6.58
CA VAL A 11 13.97 8.94 6.54
C VAL A 11 14.60 8.44 5.23
N ILE A 12 14.24 7.24 4.79
CA ILE A 12 14.78 6.64 3.55
C ILE A 12 14.25 7.38 2.32
N ALA A 13 13.00 7.86 2.33
CA ALA A 13 12.34 8.54 1.20
C ALA A 13 12.80 10.00 0.96
N SER A 14 13.87 10.43 1.58
CA SER A 14 14.17 11.86 1.75
C SER A 14 14.61 12.62 0.49
N ARG A 15 14.67 11.99 -0.71
CA ARG A 15 15.07 12.74 -1.91
C ARG A 15 14.31 12.31 -3.18
N PRO A 16 13.61 13.23 -3.87
CA PRO A 16 13.17 13.01 -5.23
C PRO A 16 14.37 12.95 -6.19
N ALA A 17 14.24 12.24 -7.30
CA ALA A 17 15.20 12.34 -8.38
C ALA A 17 15.17 13.76 -8.95
N SER A 18 16.33 14.39 -9.10
CA SER A 18 16.43 15.70 -9.76
C SER A 18 15.98 15.55 -11.22
N GLY A 19 15.08 16.41 -11.66
CA GLY A 19 14.65 16.48 -13.05
C GLY A 19 15.70 17.21 -13.89
N ASP A 20 15.88 16.80 -15.14
CA ASP A 20 16.58 17.58 -16.16
C ASP A 20 15.72 18.82 -16.50
N ASP A 21 16.32 19.98 -16.64
CA ASP A 21 15.63 21.22 -17.02
C ASP A 21 15.24 21.26 -18.52
N GLY A 22 15.62 20.23 -19.28
CA GLY A 22 15.31 20.08 -20.69
C GLY A 22 16.08 21.02 -21.63
N THR A 23 17.06 21.79 -21.10
CA THR A 23 17.93 22.62 -21.91
C THR A 23 19.08 21.78 -22.50
N PRO A 24 19.68 22.16 -23.64
CA PRO A 24 20.86 21.47 -24.16
C PRO A 24 22.03 21.58 -23.17
N PRO A 25 22.81 20.51 -22.93
CA PRO A 25 23.93 20.55 -22.01
C PRO A 25 24.98 21.55 -22.44
N SER A 26 25.47 22.39 -21.52
CA SER A 26 26.58 23.30 -21.74
C SER A 26 27.87 22.53 -21.99
N GLY A 27 28.92 23.21 -22.55
CA GLY A 27 30.24 22.61 -22.75
C GLY A 27 30.84 22.04 -21.45
N ASP A 28 30.57 22.71 -20.30
CA ASP A 28 31.02 22.25 -18.98
C ASP A 28 30.32 20.96 -18.54
N VAL A 29 29.05 20.81 -18.88
CA VAL A 29 28.29 19.56 -18.58
C VAL A 29 28.78 18.42 -19.48
N VAL A 30 29.05 18.69 -20.74
CA VAL A 30 29.67 17.71 -21.67
C VAL A 30 31.06 17.28 -21.16
N ALA A 31 31.86 18.23 -20.67
CA ALA A 31 33.13 17.91 -20.02
C ALA A 31 32.95 17.04 -18.77
N ALA A 32 31.93 17.33 -17.94
CA ALA A 32 31.61 16.49 -16.78
C ALA A 32 31.22 15.04 -17.19
N ILE A 33 30.43 14.87 -18.25
CA ILE A 33 30.09 13.54 -18.78
C ILE A 33 31.37 12.80 -19.21
N ASN A 34 32.22 13.45 -20.00
CA ASN A 34 33.48 12.85 -20.45
C ASN A 34 34.44 12.53 -19.29
N ALA A 35 34.44 13.35 -18.25
CA ALA A 35 35.18 13.08 -17.02
C ALA A 35 34.67 11.84 -16.31
N VAL A 36 33.34 11.69 -16.15
CA VAL A 36 32.74 10.48 -15.56
C VAL A 36 33.11 9.24 -16.34
N ASP A 37 33.08 9.29 -17.68
CA ASP A 37 33.49 8.17 -18.53
C ASP A 37 34.97 7.81 -18.32
N ALA A 38 35.86 8.80 -18.17
CA ALA A 38 37.27 8.57 -17.86
C ALA A 38 37.49 7.97 -16.45
N PHE A 39 36.63 8.30 -15.48
CA PHE A 39 36.66 7.69 -14.14
C PHE A 39 36.20 6.23 -14.14
N VAL A 40 35.20 5.91 -14.97
CA VAL A 40 34.66 4.55 -15.08
C VAL A 40 35.64 3.63 -15.85
N ALA A 41 36.29 4.16 -16.88
CA ALA A 41 37.23 3.42 -17.72
C ALA A 41 38.66 4.04 -17.70
N PRO A 42 39.37 3.96 -16.56
CA PRO A 42 40.70 4.55 -16.41
C PRO A 42 41.74 3.87 -17.30
N SER A 43 42.72 4.66 -17.70
CA SER A 43 43.82 4.24 -18.59
C SER A 43 45.18 4.44 -17.90
N ALA A 44 46.17 3.65 -18.28
CA ALA A 44 47.56 3.86 -17.85
C ALA A 44 48.26 5.03 -18.58
N THR A 45 47.71 5.45 -19.72
CA THR A 45 48.36 6.42 -20.63
C THR A 45 47.57 7.73 -20.76
N HIS A 46 46.30 7.76 -20.37
CA HIS A 46 45.47 8.94 -20.50
C HIS A 46 45.18 9.54 -19.11
N ASP A 47 45.60 10.80 -18.91
CA ASP A 47 45.38 11.51 -17.68
C ASP A 47 43.89 11.97 -17.61
N PRO A 48 43.10 11.51 -16.65
CA PRO A 48 41.68 11.88 -16.53
C PRO A 48 41.47 13.36 -16.19
N SER A 49 42.50 14.11 -15.74
CA SER A 49 42.40 15.53 -15.42
C SER A 49 42.09 16.39 -16.65
N ILE A 50 42.42 15.93 -17.85
CA ILE A 50 42.19 16.63 -19.12
C ILE A 50 40.70 16.78 -19.41
N ASN A 51 39.88 15.88 -18.88
CA ASN A 51 38.44 15.85 -19.12
C ASN A 51 37.64 16.67 -18.09
N LEU A 52 38.29 17.22 -17.04
CA LEU A 52 37.57 18.00 -16.03
C LEU A 52 37.04 19.32 -16.60
N PRO A 53 35.82 19.75 -16.23
CA PRO A 53 35.37 21.10 -16.50
C PRO A 53 36.33 22.15 -15.92
N SER A 54 36.58 23.23 -16.64
CA SER A 54 37.59 24.23 -16.27
C SER A 54 37.33 24.94 -14.94
N ASP A 55 36.06 25.07 -14.53
CA ASP A 55 35.64 25.71 -13.29
C ASP A 55 35.34 24.71 -12.16
N PHE A 56 35.47 23.38 -12.41
CA PHE A 56 35.11 22.32 -11.47
C PHE A 56 35.80 22.48 -10.10
N ALA A 57 37.11 22.66 -10.08
CA ALA A 57 37.90 22.78 -8.85
C ALA A 57 37.42 23.98 -8.01
N LYS A 58 37.13 25.09 -8.66
CA LYS A 58 36.63 26.32 -7.99
C LYS A 58 35.20 26.14 -7.49
N GLN A 59 34.32 25.58 -8.32
CA GLN A 59 32.90 25.44 -7.97
C GLN A 59 32.67 24.41 -6.86
N MET A 60 33.41 23.30 -6.90
CA MET A 60 33.28 22.23 -5.92
C MET A 60 34.22 22.38 -4.71
N GLY A 61 35.15 23.35 -4.74
CA GLY A 61 36.12 23.54 -3.65
C GLY A 61 37.06 22.35 -3.48
N ARG A 62 37.47 21.70 -4.58
CA ARG A 62 38.31 20.52 -4.60
C ARG A 62 39.69 20.80 -5.20
N ASP A 63 40.68 20.00 -4.82
CA ASP A 63 42.04 20.02 -5.37
C ASP A 63 42.37 18.63 -5.98
N PRO A 64 41.87 18.34 -7.20
CA PRO A 64 42.08 17.05 -7.84
C PRO A 64 43.56 16.83 -8.17
N LYS A 65 44.08 15.62 -7.85
CA LYS A 65 45.47 15.21 -8.17
C LYS A 65 45.48 13.85 -8.86
N THR A 66 46.26 13.74 -9.91
CA THR A 66 46.47 12.46 -10.59
C THR A 66 47.46 11.61 -9.81
N VAL A 67 47.06 10.36 -9.52
CA VAL A 67 47.87 9.35 -8.87
C VAL A 67 47.86 8.05 -9.68
N THR A 68 48.93 7.25 -9.59
CA THR A 68 48.94 5.92 -10.18
C THR A 68 48.36 4.91 -9.22
N ALA A 69 47.32 4.21 -9.64
CA ALA A 69 46.71 3.14 -8.86
C ALA A 69 47.56 1.86 -8.86
N PRO A 70 47.34 0.90 -7.96
CA PRO A 70 48.10 -0.36 -7.90
C PRO A 70 48.06 -1.20 -9.18
N ASP A 71 47.02 -1.04 -10.00
CA ASP A 71 46.87 -1.68 -11.31
C ASP A 71 47.63 -0.95 -12.43
N GLY A 72 48.38 0.11 -12.12
CA GLY A 72 49.12 0.91 -13.05
C GLY A 72 48.30 1.96 -13.82
N THR A 73 46.99 2.06 -13.58
CA THR A 73 46.13 3.06 -14.23
C THR A 73 46.20 4.41 -13.52
N LEU A 74 46.05 5.50 -14.29
CA LEU A 74 45.98 6.85 -13.74
C LEU A 74 44.60 7.13 -13.17
N ARG A 75 44.56 7.62 -11.92
CA ARG A 75 43.34 7.99 -11.21
C ARG A 75 43.42 9.44 -10.79
N LEU A 76 42.29 10.13 -10.92
CA LEU A 76 42.14 11.46 -10.33
C LEU A 76 41.49 11.31 -8.98
N VAL A 77 42.12 11.87 -7.95
CA VAL A 77 41.68 11.77 -6.55
C VAL A 77 41.66 13.14 -5.89
N ASP A 78 40.75 13.34 -4.95
CA ASP A 78 40.83 14.47 -4.02
C ASP A 78 41.50 14.03 -2.71
N ALA A 79 42.51 14.77 -2.26
CA ALA A 79 43.24 14.47 -1.03
C ALA A 79 42.35 14.50 0.22
N SER A 80 41.25 15.25 0.21
CA SER A 80 40.27 15.36 1.30
C SER A 80 39.23 14.23 1.29
N GLY A 81 39.14 13.42 0.22
CA GLY A 81 38.25 12.28 0.13
C GLY A 81 38.77 11.07 0.94
N GLY A 82 37.89 10.09 1.17
CA GLY A 82 38.25 8.88 1.90
C GLY A 82 37.15 7.84 1.93
N CYS A 83 37.44 6.65 2.45
CA CYS A 83 36.46 5.59 2.63
C CYS A 83 35.52 5.91 3.79
N SER A 84 34.35 6.46 3.52
CA SER A 84 33.31 6.82 4.50
C SER A 84 32.51 5.60 5.01
N GLY A 85 33.13 4.44 5.17
CA GLY A 85 32.47 3.24 5.65
C GLY A 85 32.36 3.18 7.18
N PRO A 86 31.45 2.37 7.75
CA PRO A 86 31.27 2.24 9.18
C PRO A 86 32.51 1.67 9.90
N ALA A 87 33.43 1.05 9.17
CA ALA A 87 34.70 0.51 9.68
C ALA A 87 35.88 1.50 9.57
N GLY A 88 35.69 2.68 8.96
CA GLY A 88 36.76 3.63 8.72
C GLY A 88 37.81 3.10 7.74
N ASP A 89 39.08 3.56 7.90
CA ASP A 89 40.19 3.07 7.09
C ASP A 89 40.46 1.59 7.41
N THR A 90 40.61 0.79 6.36
CA THR A 90 40.89 -0.64 6.48
C THR A 90 42.39 -0.92 6.27
N GLU A 91 42.86 -2.06 6.78
CA GLU A 91 44.22 -2.51 6.57
C GLU A 91 44.60 -2.77 5.10
N TRP A 92 43.57 -2.91 4.22
CA TRP A 92 43.77 -3.23 2.81
C TRP A 92 43.93 -2.00 1.88
N ASP A 93 44.00 -0.78 2.45
CA ASP A 93 44.28 0.48 1.72
C ASP A 93 43.37 0.72 0.50
N PHE A 94 42.10 0.79 0.72
CA PHE A 94 41.11 1.13 -0.32
C PHE A 94 41.08 2.62 -0.69
N SER A 95 41.99 3.43 -0.12
CA SER A 95 41.95 4.90 -0.18
C SER A 95 41.92 5.47 -1.60
N THR A 96 42.72 4.90 -2.53
CA THR A 96 42.78 5.40 -3.92
C THR A 96 41.43 5.24 -4.62
N GLY A 97 40.81 4.06 -4.52
CA GLY A 97 39.50 3.81 -5.10
C GLY A 97 38.41 4.69 -4.51
N CYS A 98 38.36 4.79 -3.16
CA CYS A 98 37.39 5.62 -2.45
C CYS A 98 37.51 7.11 -2.81
N ARG A 99 38.73 7.67 -2.83
CA ARG A 99 38.97 9.08 -3.17
C ARG A 99 38.64 9.41 -4.63
N ALA A 100 38.90 8.47 -5.55
CA ALA A 100 38.48 8.62 -6.94
C ALA A 100 36.94 8.58 -7.07
N HIS A 101 36.28 7.67 -6.36
CA HIS A 101 34.83 7.58 -6.34
C HIS A 101 34.18 8.85 -5.75
N ASP A 102 34.69 9.39 -4.65
CA ASP A 102 34.19 10.63 -4.04
C ASP A 102 34.27 11.80 -5.02
N LEU A 103 35.38 11.91 -5.77
CA LEU A 103 35.53 12.92 -6.80
C LEU A 103 34.57 12.69 -7.97
N GLY A 104 34.32 11.44 -8.34
CA GLY A 104 33.28 11.07 -9.32
C GLY A 104 31.88 11.52 -8.87
N TYR A 105 31.59 11.37 -7.59
CA TYR A 105 30.34 11.87 -7.01
C TYR A 105 30.25 13.40 -7.01
N ASP A 106 31.36 14.09 -6.84
CA ASP A 106 31.41 15.55 -6.98
C ASP A 106 31.15 16.00 -8.42
N LEU A 107 31.53 15.21 -9.44
CA LEU A 107 31.13 15.46 -10.84
C LEU A 107 29.61 15.33 -11.04
N LEU A 108 28.96 14.35 -10.39
CA LEU A 108 27.50 14.24 -10.45
C LEU A 108 26.82 15.45 -9.81
N ARG A 109 27.33 15.95 -8.66
CA ARG A 109 26.84 17.16 -7.99
C ARG A 109 27.09 18.42 -8.84
N TYR A 110 28.24 18.48 -9.51
CA TYR A 110 28.57 19.57 -10.41
C TYR A 110 27.57 19.68 -11.56
N ALA A 111 27.28 18.56 -12.23
CA ALA A 111 26.32 18.53 -13.31
C ALA A 111 24.90 18.90 -12.85
N GLU A 112 24.49 18.45 -11.65
CA GLU A 112 23.22 18.86 -11.02
C GLU A 112 23.19 20.38 -10.72
N ALA A 113 24.29 20.94 -10.21
CA ALA A 113 24.40 22.38 -9.94
C ALA A 113 24.35 23.24 -11.23
N LYS A 114 24.67 22.64 -12.39
CA LYS A 114 24.53 23.27 -13.72
C LYS A 114 23.15 23.03 -14.36
N GLY A 115 22.17 22.44 -13.65
CA GLY A 115 20.82 22.16 -14.15
C GLY A 115 20.67 20.86 -14.95
N HIS A 116 21.74 20.11 -15.16
CA HIS A 116 21.75 18.89 -15.95
C HIS A 116 22.21 17.68 -15.12
N PRO A 117 21.42 17.15 -14.21
CA PRO A 117 21.78 15.98 -13.43
C PRO A 117 22.03 14.78 -14.35
N LEU A 118 23.17 14.13 -14.18
CA LEU A 118 23.51 12.94 -14.97
C LEU A 118 22.61 11.79 -14.53
N GLY A 119 22.19 10.97 -15.52
CA GLY A 119 21.24 9.90 -15.31
C GLY A 119 21.76 8.81 -14.35
N GLN A 120 20.83 7.96 -13.88
CA GLN A 120 21.11 6.87 -12.94
C GLN A 120 22.29 5.99 -13.36
N GLY A 121 22.51 5.82 -14.69
CA GLY A 121 23.60 5.02 -15.25
C GLY A 121 24.99 5.54 -14.87
N ALA A 122 25.19 6.86 -14.82
CA ALA A 122 26.46 7.47 -14.46
C ALA A 122 26.86 7.12 -13.01
N ARG A 123 25.93 7.23 -12.07
CA ARG A 123 26.18 6.86 -10.67
C ARG A 123 26.44 5.36 -10.50
N LYS A 124 25.63 4.50 -11.17
CA LYS A 124 25.85 3.05 -11.17
C LYS A 124 27.24 2.68 -11.68
N ALA A 125 27.66 3.28 -12.78
CA ALA A 125 28.97 3.02 -13.37
C ALA A 125 30.12 3.40 -12.42
N LEU A 126 30.00 4.53 -11.69
CA LEU A 126 30.97 4.93 -10.67
C LEU A 126 31.00 3.95 -9.50
N ASP A 127 29.85 3.48 -9.02
CA ASP A 127 29.74 2.51 -7.93
C ASP A 127 30.32 1.14 -8.31
N ASP A 128 30.04 0.67 -9.52
CA ASP A 128 30.61 -0.58 -10.07
C ASP A 128 32.11 -0.45 -10.27
N ARG A 129 32.59 0.74 -10.66
CA ARG A 129 34.02 1.01 -10.76
C ARG A 129 34.70 0.92 -9.40
N LEU A 130 34.16 1.57 -8.37
CA LEU A 130 34.71 1.43 -7.01
C LEU A 130 34.76 -0.03 -6.59
N THR A 131 33.70 -0.78 -6.79
CA THR A 131 33.67 -2.22 -6.48
C THR A 131 34.84 -2.96 -7.16
N THR A 132 35.07 -2.68 -8.45
CA THR A 132 36.19 -3.24 -9.21
C THR A 132 37.55 -2.85 -8.63
N ASP A 133 37.71 -1.59 -8.21
CA ASP A 133 38.94 -1.07 -7.61
C ASP A 133 39.25 -1.75 -6.28
N LEU A 134 38.24 -1.94 -5.41
CA LEU A 134 38.38 -2.65 -4.14
C LEU A 134 38.83 -4.10 -4.34
N HIS A 135 38.21 -4.83 -5.28
CA HIS A 135 38.60 -6.20 -5.58
C HIS A 135 39.98 -6.28 -6.24
N THR A 136 40.34 -5.30 -7.06
CA THR A 136 41.67 -5.22 -7.65
C THR A 136 42.74 -4.97 -6.58
N GLN A 137 42.47 -4.11 -5.61
CA GLN A 137 43.34 -3.87 -4.46
C GLN A 137 43.56 -5.16 -3.65
N CYS A 138 42.49 -5.95 -3.41
CA CYS A 138 42.63 -7.22 -2.70
C CYS A 138 43.55 -8.22 -3.42
N ARG A 139 43.52 -8.26 -4.76
CA ARG A 139 44.36 -9.15 -5.55
C ARG A 139 45.83 -8.69 -5.65
N LEU A 140 46.05 -7.37 -5.77
CA LEU A 140 47.36 -6.82 -6.00
C LEU A 140 48.15 -6.52 -4.74
N ASN A 141 47.46 -6.30 -3.61
CA ASN A 141 48.08 -5.96 -2.33
C ASN A 141 47.38 -6.73 -1.19
N PRO A 142 47.55 -8.07 -1.14
CA PRO A 142 46.95 -8.89 -0.10
C PRO A 142 47.64 -8.67 1.24
N ARG A 143 47.21 -7.65 1.97
CA ARG A 143 47.55 -7.51 3.39
C ARG A 143 46.64 -8.45 4.18
N GLY A 144 47.19 -9.50 4.79
CA GLY A 144 46.40 -10.50 5.48
C GLY A 144 45.75 -11.54 4.57
N SER A 145 44.50 -11.95 4.88
CA SER A 145 43.76 -12.95 4.09
C SER A 145 43.05 -12.31 2.88
N GLU A 146 43.36 -12.75 1.67
CA GLU A 146 42.70 -12.31 0.44
C GLU A 146 41.17 -12.53 0.50
N SER A 147 40.73 -13.65 1.04
CA SER A 147 39.30 -13.94 1.20
C SER A 147 38.61 -12.97 2.17
N SER A 148 39.25 -12.55 3.25
CA SER A 148 38.73 -11.54 4.17
C SER A 148 38.67 -10.16 3.52
N CYS A 149 39.67 -9.79 2.70
CA CYS A 149 39.67 -8.57 1.92
C CYS A 149 38.48 -8.52 0.95
N HIS A 150 38.29 -9.59 0.17
CA HIS A 150 37.14 -9.69 -0.72
C HIS A 150 35.79 -9.63 -0.01
N ALA A 151 35.66 -10.26 1.16
CA ALA A 151 34.43 -10.18 1.96
C ALA A 151 34.15 -8.75 2.44
N VAL A 152 35.18 -7.99 2.82
CA VAL A 152 35.04 -6.58 3.22
C VAL A 152 34.74 -5.72 1.97
N ALA A 153 35.38 -5.95 0.84
CA ALA A 153 35.08 -5.27 -0.43
C ALA A 153 33.61 -5.45 -0.84
N GLU A 154 33.07 -6.67 -0.73
CA GLU A 154 31.64 -6.94 -0.97
C GLU A 154 30.72 -6.21 0.03
N ALA A 155 31.10 -6.14 1.30
CA ALA A 155 30.33 -5.40 2.30
C ALA A 155 30.27 -3.90 1.97
N TYR A 156 31.38 -3.29 1.52
CA TYR A 156 31.43 -1.91 1.03
C TYR A 156 30.57 -1.73 -0.22
N ALA A 157 30.69 -2.63 -1.20
CA ALA A 157 29.89 -2.60 -2.44
C ALA A 157 28.38 -2.67 -2.13
N LEU A 158 27.98 -3.57 -1.23
CA LEU A 158 26.57 -3.69 -0.81
C LEU A 158 26.10 -2.43 -0.08
N GLY A 159 26.90 -1.86 0.83
CA GLY A 159 26.60 -0.60 1.51
C GLY A 159 26.43 0.56 0.53
N LEU A 160 27.32 0.65 -0.46
CA LEU A 160 27.28 1.65 -1.51
C LEU A 160 26.02 1.51 -2.40
N LYS A 161 25.73 0.30 -2.88
CA LYS A 161 24.51 -0.01 -3.64
C LYS A 161 23.25 0.33 -2.84
N PHE A 162 23.21 0.01 -1.54
CA PHE A 162 22.09 0.38 -0.68
C PHE A 162 21.94 1.89 -0.57
N ASN A 163 23.03 2.65 -0.40
CA ASN A 163 22.99 4.10 -0.29
C ASN A 163 22.52 4.74 -1.62
N SER A 164 23.03 4.28 -2.74
CA SER A 164 22.64 4.76 -4.06
C SER A 164 21.18 4.43 -4.39
N TRP A 165 20.75 3.21 -4.06
CA TRP A 165 19.35 2.81 -4.18
C TRP A 165 18.43 3.69 -3.32
N ARG A 166 18.79 3.95 -2.06
CA ARG A 166 18.05 4.83 -1.16
C ARG A 166 17.88 6.24 -1.72
N GLN A 167 18.93 6.76 -2.37
CA GLN A 167 18.93 8.06 -3.04
C GLN A 167 18.41 7.99 -4.49
N ARG A 168 17.76 6.86 -4.87
CA ARG A 168 17.17 6.64 -6.21
C ARG A 168 18.17 6.82 -7.35
N TRP A 169 19.43 6.52 -7.10
CA TRP A 169 20.51 6.65 -8.06
C TRP A 169 20.66 8.08 -8.62
N GLY A 170 20.09 9.07 -7.95
CA GLY A 170 20.28 10.48 -8.27
C GLY A 170 21.64 10.99 -7.81
N PRO A 171 21.98 12.27 -8.10
CA PRO A 171 23.19 12.88 -7.60
C PRO A 171 23.32 12.78 -6.08
N PRO A 172 24.52 12.53 -5.52
CA PRO A 172 24.67 12.33 -4.08
C PRO A 172 24.37 13.62 -3.30
N GLY A 173 23.35 13.57 -2.43
CA GLY A 173 22.93 14.71 -1.62
C GLY A 173 23.48 14.71 -0.21
N HIS A 174 23.26 15.84 0.50
CA HIS A 174 23.55 15.91 1.92
C HIS A 174 22.65 14.97 2.71
N GLU A 175 23.25 14.23 3.65
CA GLU A 175 22.49 13.33 4.50
C GLU A 175 21.68 14.11 5.54
N PRO A 176 20.38 13.83 5.72
CA PRO A 176 19.53 14.49 6.71
C PRO A 176 19.80 13.96 8.13
N VAL A 177 21.05 14.06 8.60
CA VAL A 177 21.52 13.49 9.87
C VAL A 177 20.69 13.96 11.06
N VAL A 178 20.27 15.23 11.06
CA VAL A 178 19.42 15.80 12.12
C VAL A 178 18.06 15.12 12.16
N ALA A 179 17.45 14.87 10.99
CA ALA A 179 16.18 14.16 10.91
C ALA A 179 16.32 12.71 11.37
N TRP A 180 17.42 12.05 11.04
CA TRP A 180 17.71 10.69 11.50
C TRP A 180 17.94 10.61 13.00
N ALA A 181 18.73 11.55 13.57
CA ALA A 181 18.96 11.62 15.01
C ALA A 181 17.66 11.86 15.79
N PHE A 182 16.86 12.83 15.33
CA PHE A 182 15.57 13.14 15.94
C PHE A 182 14.63 11.93 15.90
N GLY A 183 14.53 11.27 14.79
CA GLY A 183 13.67 10.12 14.66
C GLY A 183 14.14 8.90 15.41
N SER A 184 15.43 8.67 15.46
CA SER A 184 15.99 7.62 16.30
C SER A 184 15.67 7.89 17.77
N ALA A 185 15.81 9.14 18.23
CA ALA A 185 15.44 9.55 19.58
C ALA A 185 13.96 9.32 19.87
N VAL A 186 13.07 9.66 18.93
CA VAL A 186 11.63 9.41 19.06
C VAL A 186 11.32 7.93 19.13
N VAL A 187 11.93 7.10 18.28
CA VAL A 187 11.74 5.64 18.31
C VAL A 187 12.18 5.06 19.65
N VAL A 188 13.36 5.46 20.14
CA VAL A 188 13.86 5.03 21.45
C VAL A 188 12.91 5.46 22.56
N PHE A 189 12.46 6.71 22.55
CA PHE A 189 11.48 7.21 23.52
C PHE A 189 10.19 6.39 23.52
N LEU A 190 9.64 6.08 22.33
CA LEU A 190 8.42 5.29 22.20
C LEU A 190 8.60 3.84 22.66
N LEU A 191 9.75 3.24 22.39
CA LEU A 191 10.08 1.91 22.88
C LEU A 191 10.17 1.90 24.41
N LEU A 192 10.85 2.90 24.99
CA LEU A 192 10.96 3.06 26.45
C LEU A 192 9.59 3.33 27.09
N ALA A 193 8.78 4.20 26.51
CA ALA A 193 7.41 4.49 26.99
C ALA A 193 6.54 3.22 26.95
N ARG A 194 6.65 2.39 25.91
CA ARG A 194 5.93 1.12 25.80
C ARG A 194 6.41 0.09 26.83
N LEU A 195 7.72 0.01 27.07
CA LEU A 195 8.29 -0.88 28.09
C LEU A 195 7.85 -0.46 29.50
N HIS A 196 7.79 0.85 29.74
CA HIS A 196 7.32 1.42 31.01
C HIS A 196 5.82 1.21 31.22
N GLY A 197 4.99 1.44 30.17
CA GLY A 197 3.56 1.22 30.20
C GLY A 197 3.18 -0.24 30.42
N ARG A 198 3.91 -1.20 29.86
CA ARG A 198 3.68 -2.64 30.09
C ARG A 198 3.86 -3.07 31.56
N ARG A 199 4.58 -2.30 32.36
CA ARG A 199 4.75 -2.58 33.80
C ARG A 199 3.61 -2.04 34.66
N ARG A 200 2.74 -1.16 34.12
CA ARG A 200 1.72 -0.45 34.90
C ARG A 200 0.27 -0.89 34.67
N ASP A 201 -0.04 -1.47 33.53
CA ASP A 201 -1.41 -1.93 33.24
C ASP A 201 -1.40 -3.38 32.74
N PRO A 202 -1.72 -4.36 33.59
CA PRO A 202 -2.38 -5.52 33.06
C PRO A 202 -3.73 -5.01 32.56
N PHE A 203 -3.93 -4.94 31.21
CA PHE A 203 -5.29 -4.82 30.66
C PHE A 203 -6.15 -5.83 31.40
N PRO A 204 -7.24 -5.42 32.08
CA PRO A 204 -8.19 -6.39 32.57
C PRO A 204 -8.59 -7.20 31.34
N ALA A 205 -8.42 -8.50 31.41
CA ALA A 205 -8.95 -9.40 30.42
C ALA A 205 -10.47 -9.16 30.44
N ASP A 206 -10.96 -8.40 29.45
CA ASP A 206 -12.40 -8.25 29.28
C ASP A 206 -12.97 -9.66 29.23
N PRO A 207 -14.04 -9.92 30.01
CA PRO A 207 -14.69 -11.22 29.98
C PRO A 207 -15.01 -11.55 28.50
N PRO A 208 -14.87 -12.79 28.08
CA PRO A 208 -15.16 -13.16 26.71
C PRO A 208 -16.60 -12.71 26.43
N VAL A 209 -16.73 -11.67 25.59
CA VAL A 209 -18.03 -11.25 25.08
C VAL A 209 -18.63 -12.51 24.48
N ASN A 210 -19.78 -12.93 25.00
CA ASN A 210 -20.54 -14.04 24.46
C ASN A 210 -20.70 -13.83 22.96
N SER A 211 -19.73 -14.34 22.21
CA SER A 211 -19.84 -14.47 20.77
C SER A 211 -21.03 -15.39 20.58
N LEU A 212 -22.12 -14.85 20.05
CA LEU A 212 -23.17 -15.70 19.49
C LEU A 212 -22.46 -16.86 18.77
N PRO A 213 -22.78 -18.11 19.07
CA PRO A 213 -22.10 -19.23 18.48
C PRO A 213 -21.95 -18.94 16.99
N LEU A 214 -20.73 -19.05 16.48
CA LEU A 214 -20.43 -18.77 15.06
C LEU A 214 -21.48 -19.45 14.14
N GLU A 215 -21.99 -20.58 14.53
CA GLU A 215 -23.05 -21.33 13.88
C GLU A 215 -24.37 -20.54 13.73
N GLN A 216 -24.79 -19.78 14.73
CA GLN A 216 -26.04 -19.00 14.65
C GLN A 216 -25.88 -17.73 13.80
N ALA A 217 -24.70 -17.10 13.82
CA ALA A 217 -24.38 -16.02 12.91
C ALA A 217 -24.32 -16.51 11.45
N TYR A 218 -23.95 -17.77 11.23
CA TYR A 218 -23.91 -18.40 9.91
C TYR A 218 -25.28 -18.89 9.43
N ALA A 219 -26.18 -19.31 10.29
CA ALA A 219 -27.51 -19.78 9.91
C ALA A 219 -28.40 -18.66 9.30
N ARG A 220 -28.14 -17.39 9.65
CA ARG A 220 -28.86 -16.22 9.11
C ARG A 220 -28.25 -15.66 7.82
N GLN A 221 -27.14 -16.24 7.32
CA GLN A 221 -26.44 -15.71 6.16
C GLN A 221 -27.10 -16.20 4.88
N ASP A 222 -27.43 -15.30 3.95
CA ASP A 222 -27.89 -15.65 2.60
C ASP A 222 -26.76 -16.40 1.86
N ARG A 223 -26.93 -17.75 1.70
CA ARG A 223 -25.96 -18.64 1.04
C ARG A 223 -25.72 -18.20 -0.40
N TYR A 224 -26.79 -17.77 -1.08
CA TYR A 224 -26.69 -17.31 -2.45
C TYR A 224 -25.86 -16.05 -2.58
N ALA A 225 -26.10 -15.04 -1.76
CA ALA A 225 -25.31 -13.80 -1.79
C ALA A 225 -23.83 -14.05 -1.43
N THR A 226 -23.55 -14.99 -0.52
CA THR A 226 -22.17 -15.41 -0.20
C THR A 226 -21.51 -16.07 -1.39
N PHE A 227 -22.20 -17.00 -2.05
CA PHE A 227 -21.73 -17.64 -3.28
C PHE A 227 -21.47 -16.60 -4.37
N LEU A 228 -22.42 -15.70 -4.62
CA LEU A 228 -22.32 -14.68 -5.68
C LEU A 228 -21.09 -13.79 -5.50
N ARG A 229 -20.78 -13.41 -4.26
CA ARG A 229 -19.60 -12.61 -3.93
C ARG A 229 -18.29 -13.36 -4.20
N LEU A 230 -18.21 -14.64 -3.84
CA LEU A 230 -17.04 -15.47 -4.12
C LEU A 230 -16.90 -15.79 -5.61
N PHE A 231 -18.01 -16.09 -6.26
CA PHE A 231 -18.06 -16.34 -7.69
C PHE A 231 -17.62 -15.12 -8.50
N SER A 232 -18.12 -13.93 -8.16
CA SER A 232 -17.69 -12.70 -8.82
C SER A 232 -16.22 -12.38 -8.57
N LEU A 233 -15.70 -12.68 -7.37
CA LEU A 233 -14.27 -12.55 -7.08
C LEU A 233 -13.42 -13.54 -7.90
N ALA A 234 -13.86 -14.78 -8.03
CA ALA A 234 -13.18 -15.78 -8.86
C ALA A 234 -13.18 -15.40 -10.35
N LEU A 235 -14.31 -14.90 -10.87
CA LEU A 235 -14.39 -14.37 -12.22
C LEU A 235 -13.51 -13.14 -12.43
N LEU A 236 -13.45 -12.24 -11.43
CA LEU A 236 -12.57 -11.08 -11.46
C LEU A 236 -11.10 -11.51 -11.57
N VAL A 237 -10.68 -12.46 -10.73
CA VAL A 237 -9.32 -13.02 -10.76
C VAL A 237 -9.01 -13.65 -12.12
N LEU A 238 -9.94 -14.41 -12.66
CA LEU A 238 -9.80 -15.03 -13.98
C LEU A 238 -9.71 -13.97 -15.09
N GLY A 239 -10.61 -13.00 -15.08
CA GLY A 239 -10.64 -11.90 -16.06
C GLY A 239 -9.36 -11.06 -16.05
N GLU A 240 -8.88 -10.67 -14.86
CA GLU A 240 -7.61 -9.94 -14.70
C GLU A 240 -6.42 -10.78 -15.18
N THR A 241 -6.40 -12.10 -14.88
CA THR A 241 -5.35 -13.01 -15.35
C THR A 241 -5.31 -13.08 -16.88
N VAL A 242 -6.47 -13.25 -17.50
CA VAL A 242 -6.56 -13.35 -18.97
C VAL A 242 -6.21 -12.00 -19.61
N ALA A 243 -6.66 -10.88 -19.05
CA ALA A 243 -6.31 -9.53 -19.52
C ALA A 243 -4.80 -9.28 -19.42
N MET A 244 -4.18 -9.67 -18.32
CA MET A 244 -2.74 -9.56 -18.11
C MET A 244 -1.94 -10.38 -19.14
N LEU A 245 -2.31 -11.64 -19.35
CA LEU A 245 -1.65 -12.52 -20.32
C LEU A 245 -1.84 -12.02 -21.76
N ALA A 246 -3.00 -11.50 -22.10
CA ALA A 246 -3.29 -10.95 -23.41
C ALA A 246 -2.52 -9.66 -23.70
N HIS A 247 -2.43 -8.77 -22.72
CA HIS A 247 -1.63 -7.55 -22.84
C HIS A 247 -0.14 -7.86 -23.12
N LEU A 248 0.40 -8.88 -22.45
CA LEU A 248 1.80 -9.32 -22.64
C LEU A 248 2.05 -9.98 -24.00
N ARG A 249 1.02 -10.61 -24.60
CA ARG A 249 1.13 -11.20 -25.94
C ARG A 249 0.94 -10.20 -27.07
N GLY A 250 0.50 -8.97 -26.77
CA GLY A 250 0.14 -7.98 -27.78
C GLY A 250 -1.14 -8.32 -28.56
N ASP A 251 -1.91 -9.31 -28.09
CA ASP A 251 -3.16 -9.71 -28.72
C ASP A 251 -4.23 -8.65 -28.42
N GLY A 252 -4.82 -8.07 -29.44
CA GLY A 252 -5.95 -7.15 -29.35
C GLY A 252 -7.19 -7.89 -28.82
N THR A 253 -7.51 -7.68 -27.55
CA THR A 253 -8.49 -8.48 -26.81
C THR A 253 -9.70 -7.65 -26.44
N ALA A 254 -10.35 -7.08 -27.44
CA ALA A 254 -11.55 -6.27 -27.28
C ALA A 254 -12.69 -6.97 -26.54
N TRP A 255 -12.75 -8.31 -26.52
CA TRP A 255 -13.81 -9.07 -25.86
C TRP A 255 -13.48 -9.46 -24.40
N LEU A 256 -12.23 -9.29 -23.93
CA LEU A 256 -11.81 -9.69 -22.58
C LEU A 256 -12.51 -8.92 -21.46
N TRP A 257 -12.99 -7.71 -21.76
CA TRP A 257 -13.80 -6.95 -20.82
C TRP A 257 -15.11 -7.70 -20.45
N ALA A 258 -15.60 -8.60 -21.29
CA ALA A 258 -16.78 -9.41 -20.98
C ALA A 258 -16.58 -10.36 -19.78
N LEU A 259 -15.33 -10.75 -19.50
CA LEU A 259 -14.97 -11.56 -18.33
C LEU A 259 -14.87 -10.73 -17.04
N GLN A 260 -14.94 -9.41 -17.13
CA GLN A 260 -14.86 -8.53 -15.96
C GLN A 260 -16.11 -8.67 -15.08
N ALA A 261 -15.92 -9.14 -13.85
CA ALA A 261 -17.00 -9.33 -12.89
C ALA A 261 -17.08 -8.21 -11.83
N VAL A 262 -16.45 -7.07 -12.09
CA VAL A 262 -16.44 -5.91 -11.19
C VAL A 262 -17.85 -5.45 -10.82
N PRO A 263 -18.79 -5.25 -11.77
CA PRO A 263 -20.14 -4.85 -11.43
C PRO A 263 -20.86 -5.85 -10.53
N LEU A 264 -20.72 -7.14 -10.82
CA LEU A 264 -21.34 -8.22 -10.05
C LEU A 264 -20.76 -8.30 -8.63
N PHE A 265 -19.47 -8.04 -8.48
CA PHE A 265 -18.83 -8.01 -7.17
C PHE A 265 -19.36 -6.86 -6.30
N PHE A 266 -19.46 -5.64 -6.85
CA PHE A 266 -20.01 -4.49 -6.11
C PHE A 266 -21.51 -4.66 -5.82
N PHE A 267 -22.26 -5.29 -6.69
CA PHE A 267 -23.64 -5.69 -6.44
C PHE A 267 -23.76 -6.64 -5.24
N ALA A 268 -23.00 -7.75 -5.23
CA ALA A 268 -23.00 -8.72 -4.15
C ALA A 268 -22.38 -8.15 -2.86
N GLY A 269 -21.36 -7.29 -3.01
CA GLY A 269 -20.74 -6.52 -1.94
C GLY A 269 -21.72 -5.54 -1.28
N GLY A 270 -22.52 -4.85 -2.08
CA GLY A 270 -23.56 -3.94 -1.62
C GLY A 270 -24.56 -4.62 -0.70
N HIS A 271 -25.10 -5.77 -1.13
CA HIS A 271 -25.96 -6.58 -0.27
C HIS A 271 -25.30 -6.90 1.08
N ALA A 272 -24.06 -7.39 1.06
CA ALA A 272 -23.34 -7.77 2.27
C ALA A 272 -23.01 -6.56 3.17
N ASN A 273 -22.66 -5.42 2.56
CA ASN A 273 -22.35 -4.19 3.28
C ASN A 273 -23.59 -3.62 3.97
N LEU A 274 -24.73 -3.52 3.26
CA LEU A 274 -25.98 -3.03 3.86
C LEU A 274 -26.45 -3.91 5.01
N ARG A 275 -26.50 -5.24 4.82
CA ARG A 275 -26.89 -6.18 5.88
C ARG A 275 -25.96 -6.10 7.09
N SER A 276 -24.65 -5.97 6.86
CA SER A 276 -23.67 -5.82 7.93
C SER A 276 -23.81 -4.48 8.66
N TRP A 277 -24.12 -3.39 7.93
CA TRP A 277 -24.40 -2.08 8.51
C TRP A 277 -25.67 -2.09 9.37
N GLN A 278 -26.76 -2.65 8.85
CA GLN A 278 -28.03 -2.76 9.57
C GLN A 278 -27.95 -3.63 10.83
N ALA A 279 -27.10 -4.64 10.83
CA ALA A 279 -26.87 -5.52 11.98
C ALA A 279 -25.87 -4.97 13.00
N HIS A 280 -25.30 -3.78 12.77
CA HIS A 280 -24.29 -3.19 13.63
C HIS A 280 -24.92 -2.18 14.60
N GLU A 281 -24.72 -2.39 15.89
CA GLU A 281 -25.24 -1.51 16.95
C GLU A 281 -24.32 -0.31 17.25
N GLY A 282 -23.03 -0.38 16.85
CA GLY A 282 -22.06 0.70 17.01
C GLY A 282 -22.19 1.72 15.88
N GLY A 283 -21.71 2.93 16.07
CA GLY A 283 -21.80 4.01 15.07
C GLY A 283 -20.92 3.78 13.84
N PHE A 284 -20.94 4.75 12.91
CA PHE A 284 -20.23 4.78 11.65
C PHE A 284 -18.75 4.40 11.76
N GLY A 285 -18.01 5.06 12.68
CA GLY A 285 -16.58 4.86 12.82
C GLY A 285 -16.23 3.45 13.30
N CYS A 286 -17.02 2.87 14.18
CA CYS A 286 -16.82 1.50 14.66
C CYS A 286 -17.06 0.47 13.56
N TRP A 287 -18.10 0.65 12.76
CA TRP A 287 -18.41 -0.26 11.67
C TRP A 287 -17.37 -0.18 10.55
N VAL A 288 -17.07 1.02 10.04
CA VAL A 288 -16.11 1.23 8.96
C VAL A 288 -14.72 0.74 9.38
N SER A 289 -14.25 1.08 10.60
CA SER A 289 -12.94 0.62 11.08
C SER A 289 -12.85 -0.90 11.16
N SER A 290 -13.93 -1.57 11.58
CA SER A 290 -13.98 -3.04 11.61
C SER A 290 -13.89 -3.66 10.23
N ARG A 291 -14.62 -3.11 9.24
CA ARG A 291 -14.64 -3.63 7.87
C ARG A 291 -13.35 -3.32 7.11
N THR A 292 -12.83 -2.10 7.24
CA THR A 292 -11.60 -1.68 6.56
C THR A 292 -10.35 -2.32 7.15
N SER A 293 -10.32 -2.58 8.45
CA SER A 293 -9.24 -3.33 9.09
C SER A 293 -9.10 -4.75 8.53
N TRP A 294 -10.21 -5.42 8.25
CA TRP A 294 -10.21 -6.73 7.62
C TRP A 294 -9.61 -6.70 6.20
N LEU A 295 -9.85 -5.62 5.44
CA LEU A 295 -9.32 -5.43 4.11
C LEU A 295 -7.84 -5.01 4.11
N LEU A 296 -7.50 -3.98 4.90
CA LEU A 296 -6.15 -3.36 4.87
C LEU A 296 -5.06 -4.26 5.43
N ARG A 297 -5.37 -5.19 6.33
CA ARG A 297 -4.35 -6.04 6.95
C ARG A 297 -3.69 -7.00 5.96
N PRO A 298 -4.42 -7.81 5.16
CA PRO A 298 -3.79 -8.63 4.14
C PRO A 298 -3.12 -7.79 3.05
N VAL A 299 -3.67 -6.62 2.68
CA VAL A 299 -3.05 -5.69 1.75
C VAL A 299 -1.70 -5.19 2.28
N LEU A 300 -1.63 -4.80 3.54
CA LEU A 300 -0.38 -4.36 4.17
C LEU A 300 0.67 -5.48 4.19
N ALA A 301 0.27 -6.70 4.55
CA ALA A 301 1.18 -7.85 4.54
C ALA A 301 1.70 -8.16 3.12
N PHE A 302 0.83 -8.08 2.13
CA PHE A 302 1.15 -8.22 0.72
C PHE A 302 2.14 -7.16 0.26
N VAL A 303 1.84 -5.89 0.51
CA VAL A 303 2.70 -4.77 0.10
C VAL A 303 4.08 -4.85 0.77
N LEU A 304 4.14 -5.13 2.08
CA LEU A 304 5.41 -5.26 2.80
C LEU A 304 6.27 -6.39 2.24
N LEU A 305 5.67 -7.55 1.93
CA LEU A 305 6.39 -8.66 1.33
C LEU A 305 7.00 -8.27 -0.02
N TRP A 306 6.20 -7.65 -0.89
CA TRP A 306 6.66 -7.30 -2.23
C TRP A 306 7.63 -6.11 -2.24
N VAL A 307 7.45 -5.10 -1.39
CA VAL A 307 8.41 -4.00 -1.23
C VAL A 307 9.78 -4.54 -0.83
N VAL A 308 9.83 -5.44 0.17
CA VAL A 308 11.09 -6.06 0.59
C VAL A 308 11.71 -6.92 -0.52
N LEU A 309 10.90 -7.72 -1.21
CA LEU A 309 11.37 -8.56 -2.31
C LEU A 309 11.90 -7.73 -3.47
N PHE A 310 11.15 -6.71 -3.93
CA PHE A 310 11.59 -5.85 -5.01
C PHE A 310 12.83 -5.03 -4.64
N ALA A 311 12.91 -4.53 -3.40
CA ALA A 311 14.11 -3.87 -2.90
C ALA A 311 15.33 -4.80 -2.95
N ALA A 312 15.17 -6.05 -2.49
CA ALA A 312 16.25 -7.04 -2.53
C ALA A 312 16.66 -7.39 -3.97
N LEU A 313 15.70 -7.62 -4.87
CA LEU A 313 15.98 -7.91 -6.28
C LEU A 313 16.66 -6.73 -6.99
N ASN A 314 16.25 -5.51 -6.69
CA ASN A 314 16.87 -4.30 -7.24
C ASN A 314 18.30 -4.10 -6.71
N LEU A 315 18.56 -4.41 -5.43
CA LEU A 315 19.92 -4.41 -4.87
C LEU A 315 20.83 -5.47 -5.51
N LEU A 316 20.25 -6.56 -6.02
CA LEU A 316 20.97 -7.63 -6.74
C LEU A 316 21.06 -7.36 -8.27
N ASP A 317 20.73 -6.14 -8.73
CA ASP A 317 20.70 -5.74 -10.13
C ASP A 317 19.76 -6.57 -11.03
N VAL A 318 18.77 -7.25 -10.46
CA VAL A 318 17.73 -7.93 -11.22
C VAL A 318 16.71 -6.90 -11.71
N ARG A 319 16.57 -6.75 -13.02
CA ARG A 319 15.62 -5.81 -13.65
C ARG A 319 14.19 -6.32 -13.49
N VAL A 320 13.44 -5.70 -12.59
CA VAL A 320 12.04 -6.08 -12.27
C VAL A 320 11.04 -4.93 -12.43
N ASP A 321 11.47 -3.78 -12.95
CA ASP A 321 10.67 -2.54 -13.01
C ASP A 321 9.35 -2.73 -13.77
N ALA A 322 9.38 -3.41 -14.92
CA ALA A 322 8.21 -3.70 -15.74
C ALA A 322 7.16 -4.53 -15.00
N TYR A 323 7.59 -5.41 -14.07
CA TYR A 323 6.70 -6.32 -13.33
C TYR A 323 6.16 -5.70 -12.05
N SER A 324 6.81 -4.67 -11.51
CA SER A 324 6.37 -4.01 -10.28
C SER A 324 4.97 -3.41 -10.42
N ARG A 325 4.69 -2.75 -11.54
CA ARG A 325 3.36 -2.20 -11.84
C ARG A 325 2.32 -3.29 -12.11
N LEU A 326 2.72 -4.38 -12.74
CA LEU A 326 1.84 -5.51 -13.02
C LEU A 326 1.34 -6.16 -11.71
N ILE A 327 2.24 -6.34 -10.74
CA ILE A 327 1.93 -6.94 -9.43
C ILE A 327 1.08 -6.00 -8.56
N THR A 328 1.23 -4.70 -8.67
CA THR A 328 0.41 -3.72 -7.92
C THR A 328 -0.92 -3.41 -8.60
N HIS A 329 -1.08 -3.70 -9.89
CA HIS A 329 -2.32 -3.41 -10.63
C HIS A 329 -3.59 -3.90 -9.92
N PRO A 330 -3.65 -5.12 -9.35
CA PRO A 330 -4.85 -5.58 -8.65
C PRO A 330 -5.30 -4.69 -7.48
N LEU A 331 -4.42 -3.88 -6.91
CA LEU A 331 -4.74 -3.01 -5.77
C LEU A 331 -5.76 -1.92 -6.13
N TRP A 332 -5.92 -1.55 -7.42
CA TRP A 332 -6.92 -0.56 -7.85
C TRP A 332 -8.33 -0.95 -7.40
N PHE A 333 -8.68 -2.22 -7.61
CA PHE A 333 -9.98 -2.75 -7.23
C PHE A 333 -10.21 -2.71 -5.72
N LEU A 334 -9.18 -3.02 -4.93
CA LEU A 334 -9.24 -2.94 -3.47
C LEU A 334 -9.36 -1.49 -2.98
N GLY A 335 -8.72 -0.54 -3.64
CA GLY A 335 -8.87 0.89 -3.36
C GLY A 335 -10.31 1.36 -3.58
N VAL A 336 -10.92 1.02 -4.71
CA VAL A 336 -12.33 1.34 -5.00
C VAL A 336 -13.28 0.63 -4.03
N TYR A 337 -13.00 -0.62 -3.68
CA TYR A 337 -13.80 -1.35 -2.69
C TYR A 337 -13.71 -0.74 -1.29
N LEU A 338 -12.54 -0.27 -0.89
CA LEU A 338 -12.34 0.44 0.36
C LEU A 338 -13.20 1.71 0.44
N LEU A 339 -13.24 2.49 -0.65
CA LEU A 339 -14.11 3.66 -0.78
C LEU A 339 -15.60 3.28 -0.72
N ALA A 340 -16.00 2.22 -1.40
CA ALA A 340 -17.38 1.74 -1.40
C ALA A 340 -17.84 1.27 -0.01
N VAL A 341 -16.95 0.60 0.75
CA VAL A 341 -17.21 0.23 2.15
C VAL A 341 -17.37 1.48 3.01
N ALA A 342 -16.45 2.45 2.88
CA ALA A 342 -16.53 3.70 3.64
C ALA A 342 -17.79 4.52 3.33
N ALA A 343 -18.23 4.51 2.08
CA ALA A 343 -19.45 5.19 1.63
C ALA A 343 -20.75 4.48 2.06
N THR A 344 -20.69 3.23 2.49
CA THR A 344 -21.89 2.42 2.78
C THR A 344 -22.88 3.08 3.74
N PRO A 345 -22.49 3.68 4.89
CA PRO A 345 -23.45 4.31 5.79
C PRO A 345 -24.16 5.50 5.15
N ALA A 346 -23.44 6.33 4.39
CA ALA A 346 -24.04 7.45 3.63
C ALA A 346 -24.97 6.93 2.54
N ALA A 347 -24.53 5.93 1.78
CA ALA A 347 -25.33 5.29 0.74
C ALA A 347 -26.59 4.61 1.32
N ALA A 348 -26.49 4.01 2.52
CA ALA A 348 -27.65 3.43 3.21
C ALA A 348 -28.64 4.51 3.67
N TRP A 349 -28.15 5.64 4.16
CA TRP A 349 -28.97 6.79 4.50
C TRP A 349 -29.70 7.34 3.26
N LEU A 350 -28.99 7.52 2.14
CA LEU A 350 -29.58 7.92 0.86
C LEU A 350 -30.61 6.90 0.36
N HIS A 351 -30.35 5.61 0.53
CA HIS A 351 -31.27 4.55 0.14
C HIS A 351 -32.58 4.60 0.93
N GLN A 352 -32.54 4.97 2.22
CA GLN A 352 -33.71 5.10 3.09
C GLN A 352 -34.56 6.33 2.74
N HIS A 353 -33.91 7.49 2.47
CA HIS A 353 -34.60 8.77 2.28
C HIS A 353 -34.91 9.07 0.80
N PHE A 354 -34.03 8.66 -0.11
CA PHE A 354 -34.08 8.96 -1.55
C PHE A 354 -34.00 7.69 -2.39
N ARG A 355 -34.77 6.70 -2.04
CA ARG A 355 -34.67 5.33 -2.57
C ARG A 355 -34.62 5.24 -4.09
N ARG A 356 -35.51 5.93 -4.82
CA ARG A 356 -35.57 5.87 -6.29
C ARG A 356 -34.63 6.86 -6.98
N THR A 357 -34.42 8.01 -6.36
CA THR A 357 -33.62 9.09 -6.93
C THR A 357 -32.11 8.79 -6.86
N THR A 358 -31.64 8.13 -5.81
CA THR A 358 -30.21 7.82 -5.64
C THR A 358 -29.63 7.02 -6.83
N PRO A 359 -30.15 5.85 -7.24
CA PRO A 359 -29.60 5.13 -8.39
C PRO A 359 -29.75 5.91 -9.69
N PHE A 360 -30.84 6.69 -9.87
CA PHE A 360 -31.03 7.53 -11.04
C PHE A 360 -29.96 8.64 -11.12
N VAL A 361 -29.69 9.33 -10.00
CA VAL A 361 -28.64 10.36 -9.93
C VAL A 361 -27.25 9.76 -10.19
N LEU A 362 -26.92 8.60 -9.60
CA LEU A 362 -25.66 7.92 -9.87
C LEU A 362 -25.53 7.51 -11.33
N MET A 363 -26.59 7.01 -11.95
CA MET A 363 -26.61 6.68 -13.37
C MET A 363 -26.41 7.92 -14.24
N LEU A 364 -27.13 9.01 -13.95
CA LEU A 364 -26.98 10.28 -14.66
C LEU A 364 -25.55 10.84 -14.51
N LEU A 365 -24.98 10.78 -13.29
CA LEU A 365 -23.62 11.21 -13.04
C LEU A 365 -22.61 10.39 -13.85
N THR A 366 -22.78 9.06 -13.94
CA THR A 366 -21.95 8.19 -14.77
C THR A 366 -22.02 8.63 -16.24
N LEU A 367 -23.23 8.95 -16.75
CA LEU A 367 -23.41 9.41 -18.11
C LEU A 367 -22.75 10.78 -18.36
N VAL A 368 -22.94 11.74 -17.43
CA VAL A 368 -22.34 13.08 -17.53
C VAL A 368 -20.81 12.99 -17.54
N VAL A 369 -20.22 12.20 -16.64
CA VAL A 369 -18.76 11.98 -16.58
C VAL A 369 -18.27 11.35 -17.88
N GLU A 370 -19.01 10.40 -18.44
CA GLU A 370 -18.64 9.75 -19.70
C GLU A 370 -18.70 10.72 -20.89
N VAL A 371 -19.75 11.55 -20.98
CA VAL A 371 -19.84 12.60 -22.00
C VAL A 371 -18.70 13.61 -21.84
N ALA A 372 -18.43 14.08 -20.63
CA ALA A 372 -17.33 14.99 -20.37
C ALA A 372 -15.98 14.37 -20.77
N ARG A 373 -15.74 13.11 -20.42
CA ARG A 373 -14.51 12.37 -20.76
C ARG A 373 -14.30 12.29 -22.28
N THR A 374 -15.35 12.01 -23.02
CA THR A 374 -15.26 11.83 -24.48
C THR A 374 -15.22 13.16 -25.23
N SER A 375 -15.79 14.23 -24.67
CA SER A 375 -15.81 15.55 -25.32
C SER A 375 -14.55 16.39 -25.01
N THR A 376 -13.86 16.15 -23.87
CA THR A 376 -12.72 16.96 -23.43
C THR A 376 -11.40 16.17 -23.33
N ASP A 377 -11.37 14.92 -23.79
CA ASP A 377 -10.22 13.98 -23.63
C ASP A 377 -9.73 13.89 -22.18
N TRP A 378 -10.64 13.98 -21.23
CA TRP A 378 -10.34 13.93 -19.81
C TRP A 378 -9.95 12.51 -19.38
N LYS A 379 -8.67 12.17 -19.44
CA LYS A 379 -8.14 10.82 -19.16
C LYS A 379 -8.49 10.31 -17.76
N THR A 380 -8.45 11.18 -16.75
CA THR A 380 -8.77 10.81 -15.35
C THR A 380 -10.28 10.60 -15.12
N GLY A 381 -11.15 11.06 -16.00
CA GLY A 381 -12.60 10.83 -15.94
C GLY A 381 -13.00 9.36 -15.92
N GLY A 382 -12.18 8.48 -16.51
CA GLY A 382 -12.39 7.04 -16.46
C GLY A 382 -12.37 6.46 -15.02
N TYR A 383 -11.46 6.94 -14.18
CA TYR A 383 -11.39 6.52 -12.77
C TYR A 383 -12.59 7.03 -11.96
N VAL A 384 -13.03 8.26 -12.22
CA VAL A 384 -14.23 8.83 -11.59
C VAL A 384 -15.45 7.98 -11.96
N ASN A 385 -15.57 7.63 -13.23
CA ASN A 385 -16.69 6.82 -13.74
C ASN A 385 -16.70 5.41 -13.14
N LEU A 386 -15.52 4.82 -12.92
CA LEU A 386 -15.38 3.54 -12.26
C LEU A 386 -15.88 3.58 -10.81
N ILE A 387 -15.54 4.62 -10.06
CA ILE A 387 -15.99 4.80 -8.67
C ILE A 387 -17.50 5.01 -8.62
N VAL A 388 -18.04 5.89 -9.45
CA VAL A 388 -19.49 6.16 -9.50
C VAL A 388 -20.27 4.92 -9.93
N GLY A 389 -19.77 4.17 -10.93
CA GLY A 389 -20.34 2.90 -11.37
C GLY A 389 -20.32 1.82 -10.27
N ALA A 390 -19.23 1.73 -9.51
CA ALA A 390 -19.14 0.83 -8.37
C ALA A 390 -20.17 1.18 -7.28
N LEU A 391 -20.35 2.46 -6.96
CA LEU A 391 -21.36 2.93 -6.01
C LEU A 391 -22.79 2.67 -6.52
N LEU A 392 -23.03 2.82 -7.84
CA LEU A 392 -24.31 2.47 -8.45
C LEU A 392 -24.60 0.97 -8.32
N MET A 393 -23.63 0.10 -8.61
CA MET A 393 -23.79 -1.34 -8.46
C MET A 393 -23.99 -1.74 -6.98
N GLN A 394 -23.29 -1.09 -6.06
CA GLN A 394 -23.52 -1.25 -4.63
C GLN A 394 -24.96 -0.86 -4.24
N GLN A 395 -25.47 0.25 -4.80
CA GLN A 395 -26.83 0.72 -4.54
C GLN A 395 -27.87 -0.28 -5.09
N ILE A 396 -27.64 -0.86 -6.27
CA ILE A 396 -28.47 -1.95 -6.81
C ILE A 396 -28.43 -3.18 -5.88
N GLY A 397 -27.28 -3.48 -5.29
CA GLY A 397 -27.15 -4.50 -4.25
C GLY A 397 -28.00 -4.25 -3.00
N PHE A 398 -28.26 -2.99 -2.64
CA PHE A 398 -29.18 -2.63 -1.55
C PHE A 398 -30.63 -2.99 -1.91
N PHE A 399 -31.05 -2.78 -3.16
CA PHE A 399 -32.37 -3.24 -3.62
C PHE A 399 -32.52 -4.75 -3.64
N TYR A 400 -31.42 -5.48 -3.76
CA TYR A 400 -31.44 -6.93 -3.56
C TYR A 400 -31.60 -7.28 -2.08
N ALA A 401 -30.93 -6.56 -1.19
CA ALA A 401 -30.97 -6.79 0.25
C ALA A 401 -32.37 -6.54 0.86
N ASP A 402 -33.11 -5.56 0.35
CA ASP A 402 -34.48 -5.24 0.78
C ASP A 402 -35.58 -6.04 0.08
N GLY A 403 -35.20 -6.96 -0.82
CA GLY A 403 -36.12 -7.85 -1.51
C GLY A 403 -36.84 -7.24 -2.72
N THR A 404 -36.54 -5.99 -3.11
CA THR A 404 -37.21 -5.30 -4.22
C THR A 404 -36.93 -5.98 -5.56
N LEU A 405 -35.65 -6.31 -5.83
CA LEU A 405 -35.27 -6.97 -7.07
C LEU A 405 -35.85 -8.37 -7.24
N GLN A 406 -36.19 -9.02 -6.14
CA GLN A 406 -36.77 -10.36 -6.14
C GLN A 406 -38.23 -10.36 -6.60
N LYS A 407 -38.89 -9.19 -6.59
CA LYS A 407 -40.28 -9.02 -7.05
C LYS A 407 -40.36 -8.83 -8.56
N ILE A 408 -39.25 -8.57 -9.26
CA ILE A 408 -39.21 -8.38 -10.71
C ILE A 408 -39.51 -9.72 -11.39
N SER A 409 -40.41 -9.70 -12.36
CA SER A 409 -40.81 -10.92 -13.08
C SER A 409 -39.62 -11.49 -13.88
N ARG A 410 -39.55 -12.82 -13.97
CA ARG A 410 -38.49 -13.49 -14.74
C ARG A 410 -38.49 -13.11 -16.22
N ARG A 411 -39.67 -12.77 -16.78
CA ARG A 411 -39.78 -12.30 -18.17
C ARG A 411 -39.11 -10.96 -18.40
N VAL A 412 -39.28 -10.00 -17.46
CA VAL A 412 -38.61 -8.70 -17.50
C VAL A 412 -37.11 -8.85 -17.37
N LEU A 413 -36.63 -9.69 -16.43
CA LEU A 413 -35.20 -9.96 -16.26
C LEU A 413 -34.60 -10.60 -17.53
N ALA A 414 -35.30 -11.55 -18.14
CA ALA A 414 -34.83 -12.20 -19.36
C ALA A 414 -34.81 -11.21 -20.54
N ALA A 415 -35.83 -10.35 -20.67
CA ALA A 415 -35.88 -9.33 -21.71
C ALA A 415 -34.75 -8.30 -21.55
N LEU A 416 -34.51 -7.79 -20.32
CA LEU A 416 -33.39 -6.88 -20.04
C LEU A 416 -32.06 -7.54 -20.35
N GLY A 417 -31.84 -8.79 -19.94
CA GLY A 417 -30.63 -9.55 -20.24
C GLY A 417 -30.45 -9.76 -21.75
N ALA A 418 -31.51 -10.08 -22.46
CA ALA A 418 -31.50 -10.27 -23.92
C ALA A 418 -31.18 -8.99 -24.69
N ILE A 419 -31.59 -7.82 -24.18
CA ILE A 419 -31.28 -6.50 -24.79
C ILE A 419 -29.85 -6.08 -24.48
N THR A 420 -29.40 -6.31 -23.26
CA THR A 420 -28.06 -5.86 -22.81
C THR A 420 -26.92 -6.69 -23.41
N LEU A 421 -27.12 -7.97 -23.70
CA LEU A 421 -26.08 -8.83 -24.28
C LEU A 421 -25.64 -8.36 -25.69
N PRO A 422 -26.55 -8.11 -26.67
CA PRO A 422 -26.17 -7.52 -27.96
C PRO A 422 -25.62 -6.10 -27.84
N ALA A 423 -26.16 -5.29 -26.92
CA ALA A 423 -25.66 -3.93 -26.69
C ALA A 423 -24.18 -3.90 -26.28
N LEU A 424 -23.67 -4.96 -25.63
CA LEU A 424 -22.25 -5.08 -25.30
C LEU A 424 -21.34 -5.09 -26.53
N VAL A 425 -21.80 -5.57 -27.67
CA VAL A 425 -21.01 -5.59 -28.92
C VAL A 425 -20.83 -4.17 -29.45
N PHE A 426 -21.85 -3.31 -29.28
CA PHE A 426 -21.79 -1.91 -29.71
C PHE A 426 -21.05 -0.99 -28.76
N PHE A 427 -21.00 -1.36 -27.49
CA PHE A 427 -20.28 -0.61 -26.44
C PHE A 427 -19.00 -1.36 -26.04
N SER A 428 -18.11 -1.61 -26.99
CA SER A 428 -16.87 -2.38 -26.76
C SER A 428 -15.82 -1.63 -25.92
N ASP A 429 -15.96 -0.30 -25.77
CA ASP A 429 -15.02 0.49 -24.99
C ASP A 429 -15.27 0.35 -23.49
N TYR A 430 -14.23 -0.02 -22.77
CA TYR A 430 -14.18 0.08 -21.31
C TYR A 430 -14.19 1.55 -20.94
N PRO A 431 -14.95 2.20 -20.24
CA PRO A 431 -15.89 1.89 -19.17
C PRO A 431 -17.37 1.85 -19.56
N ARG A 432 -17.76 2.21 -20.81
CA ARG A 432 -19.15 2.20 -21.26
C ARG A 432 -19.78 0.82 -21.13
N SER A 433 -18.99 -0.18 -21.49
CA SER A 433 -19.39 -1.58 -21.37
C SER A 433 -19.69 -2.04 -19.94
N MET A 434 -19.04 -1.44 -18.93
CA MET A 434 -19.19 -1.83 -17.52
C MET A 434 -20.64 -1.70 -17.02
N MET A 435 -21.37 -0.64 -17.39
CA MET A 435 -22.75 -0.48 -16.95
C MET A 435 -23.70 -1.48 -17.63
N VAL A 436 -23.55 -1.64 -18.95
CA VAL A 436 -24.34 -2.60 -19.72
C VAL A 436 -24.07 -4.02 -19.27
N LEU A 437 -22.78 -4.35 -19.05
CA LEU A 437 -22.34 -5.62 -18.49
C LEU A 437 -22.91 -5.85 -17.07
N GLY A 438 -22.92 -4.82 -16.24
CA GLY A 438 -23.48 -4.88 -14.89
C GLY A 438 -24.96 -5.23 -14.88
N VAL A 439 -25.75 -4.63 -15.76
CA VAL A 439 -27.17 -4.97 -15.92
C VAL A 439 -27.34 -6.42 -16.38
N ALA A 440 -26.59 -6.84 -17.41
CA ALA A 440 -26.63 -8.21 -17.91
C ALA A 440 -26.26 -9.23 -16.80
N GLN A 441 -25.18 -8.99 -16.06
CA GLN A 441 -24.72 -9.85 -14.97
C GLN A 441 -25.72 -9.92 -13.82
N VAL A 442 -26.33 -8.81 -13.41
CA VAL A 442 -27.36 -8.79 -12.37
C VAL A 442 -28.61 -9.54 -12.82
N CYS A 443 -29.07 -9.33 -14.07
CA CYS A 443 -30.20 -10.08 -14.62
C CYS A 443 -29.93 -11.59 -14.65
N LEU A 444 -28.76 -12.01 -15.11
CA LEU A 444 -28.36 -13.42 -15.14
C LEU A 444 -28.29 -14.00 -13.72
N ALA A 445 -27.69 -13.27 -12.79
CA ALA A 445 -27.61 -13.68 -11.39
C ALA A 445 -29.01 -13.90 -10.78
N LEU A 446 -29.95 -12.96 -10.99
CA LEU A 446 -31.32 -13.06 -10.49
C LEU A 446 -32.09 -14.23 -11.13
N LEU A 447 -31.89 -14.48 -12.43
CA LEU A 447 -32.50 -15.61 -13.14
C LEU A 447 -31.97 -16.96 -12.64
N ALA A 448 -30.67 -17.05 -12.37
CA ALA A 448 -30.00 -18.26 -11.91
C ALA A 448 -30.26 -18.57 -10.43
N ARG A 449 -30.74 -17.58 -9.64
CA ARG A 449 -30.86 -17.67 -8.19
C ARG A 449 -31.50 -18.94 -7.69
N GLY A 450 -32.66 -19.33 -8.23
CA GLY A 450 -33.39 -20.51 -7.76
C GLY A 450 -32.58 -21.81 -7.92
N ARG A 451 -32.00 -22.04 -9.11
CA ARG A 451 -31.19 -23.24 -9.39
C ARG A 451 -29.92 -23.28 -8.52
N VAL A 452 -29.26 -22.14 -8.38
CA VAL A 452 -28.03 -22.05 -7.58
C VAL A 452 -28.34 -22.24 -6.10
N THR A 453 -29.43 -21.70 -5.57
CA THR A 453 -29.82 -21.90 -4.17
C THR A 453 -30.04 -23.39 -3.88
N THR A 454 -30.76 -24.11 -4.71
CA THR A 454 -30.96 -25.57 -4.58
C THR A 454 -29.62 -26.34 -4.63
N TRP A 455 -28.73 -25.94 -5.54
CA TRP A 455 -27.39 -26.54 -5.62
C TRP A 455 -26.54 -26.27 -4.34
N LEU A 456 -26.69 -25.12 -3.70
CA LEU A 456 -26.01 -24.75 -2.46
C LEU A 456 -26.57 -25.44 -1.19
N GLU A 457 -27.70 -26.12 -1.28
CA GLU A 457 -28.23 -26.97 -0.20
C GLU A 457 -27.45 -28.28 -0.05
N GLY A 458 -26.71 -28.68 -1.10
CA GLY A 458 -25.90 -29.88 -1.13
C GLY A 458 -24.44 -29.71 -0.65
N ARG A 459 -23.60 -30.68 -1.05
CA ARG A 459 -22.15 -30.71 -0.72
C ARG A 459 -21.37 -29.49 -1.22
N SER A 460 -21.85 -28.79 -2.25
CA SER A 460 -21.25 -27.57 -2.81
C SER A 460 -21.09 -26.45 -1.79
N TRP A 461 -21.97 -26.40 -0.78
CA TRP A 461 -21.82 -25.41 0.30
C TRP A 461 -20.53 -25.57 1.11
N HIS A 462 -20.01 -26.78 1.27
CA HIS A 462 -18.74 -26.98 1.98
C HIS A 462 -17.57 -26.33 1.23
N VAL A 463 -17.57 -26.39 -0.10
CA VAL A 463 -16.54 -25.74 -0.93
C VAL A 463 -16.63 -24.22 -0.81
N VAL A 464 -17.83 -23.65 -0.93
CA VAL A 464 -18.08 -22.22 -0.78
C VAL A 464 -17.71 -21.75 0.63
N ASN A 465 -18.07 -22.53 1.65
CA ASN A 465 -17.75 -22.24 3.04
C ASN A 465 -16.24 -22.28 3.34
N PHE A 466 -15.50 -23.15 2.66
CA PHE A 466 -14.04 -23.17 2.73
C PHE A 466 -13.43 -21.95 2.03
N ALA A 467 -13.82 -21.66 0.79
CA ALA A 467 -13.30 -20.55 -0.01
C ALA A 467 -13.54 -19.17 0.64
N ARG A 468 -14.67 -18.98 1.35
CA ARG A 468 -14.97 -17.70 2.01
C ARG A 468 -14.07 -17.35 3.19
N ARG A 469 -13.23 -18.30 3.66
CA ARG A 469 -12.36 -18.06 4.83
C ARG A 469 -11.19 -17.13 4.52
N ALA A 470 -10.73 -17.10 3.27
CA ALA A 470 -9.59 -16.30 2.86
C ALA A 470 -9.73 -15.73 1.41
N PRO A 471 -10.78 -14.92 1.13
CA PRO A 471 -11.01 -14.41 -0.22
C PRO A 471 -9.94 -13.41 -0.67
N MET A 472 -9.37 -12.60 0.24
CA MET A 472 -8.31 -11.65 -0.08
C MET A 472 -7.00 -12.37 -0.38
N THR A 473 -6.73 -13.47 0.29
CA THR A 473 -5.56 -14.32 0.00
C THR A 473 -5.60 -14.83 -1.43
N VAL A 474 -6.76 -15.37 -1.86
CA VAL A 474 -6.93 -15.86 -3.23
C VAL A 474 -6.71 -14.71 -4.22
N TYR A 475 -7.31 -13.56 -3.98
CA TYR A 475 -7.19 -12.41 -4.88
C TYR A 475 -5.74 -11.90 -4.99
N LEU A 476 -5.11 -11.55 -3.88
CA LEU A 476 -3.78 -10.94 -3.87
C LEU A 476 -2.67 -11.92 -4.26
N ALA A 477 -2.69 -13.12 -3.66
CA ALA A 477 -1.63 -14.09 -3.89
C ALA A 477 -1.66 -14.67 -5.30
N TYR A 478 -2.85 -14.93 -5.84
CA TYR A 478 -2.98 -15.48 -7.18
C TYR A 478 -2.49 -14.49 -8.24
N LEU A 479 -3.01 -13.28 -8.26
CA LEU A 479 -2.64 -12.28 -9.27
C LEU A 479 -1.16 -11.89 -9.19
N ALA A 480 -0.63 -11.75 -7.99
CA ALA A 480 0.80 -11.50 -7.81
C ALA A 480 1.65 -12.70 -8.25
N GLY A 481 1.19 -13.92 -7.97
CA GLY A 481 1.84 -15.15 -8.44
C GLY A 481 1.86 -15.23 -9.97
N VAL A 482 0.75 -14.89 -10.64
CA VAL A 482 0.69 -14.77 -12.11
C VAL A 482 1.73 -13.77 -12.60
N GLY A 483 1.74 -12.56 -12.05
CA GLY A 483 2.68 -11.51 -12.43
C GLY A 483 4.15 -11.93 -12.25
N ALA A 484 4.47 -12.60 -11.15
CA ALA A 484 5.82 -13.09 -10.87
C ALA A 484 6.25 -14.21 -11.83
N VAL A 485 5.37 -15.18 -12.08
CA VAL A 485 5.70 -16.31 -12.98
C VAL A 485 5.84 -15.84 -14.42
N VAL A 486 4.95 -14.97 -14.87
CA VAL A 486 5.03 -14.38 -16.22
C VAL A 486 6.32 -13.59 -16.36
N GLY A 487 6.74 -12.87 -15.31
CA GLY A 487 7.98 -12.11 -15.27
C GLY A 487 9.24 -12.96 -15.31
N LEU A 488 9.25 -14.07 -14.57
CA LEU A 488 10.45 -14.90 -14.41
C LEU A 488 10.62 -15.98 -15.50
N LEU A 489 9.52 -16.60 -15.92
CA LEU A 489 9.56 -17.79 -16.79
C LEU A 489 9.05 -17.57 -18.22
N GLY A 490 8.50 -16.38 -18.50
CA GLY A 490 7.84 -16.09 -19.77
C GLY A 490 6.43 -16.65 -19.91
N VAL A 491 5.70 -16.15 -20.90
CA VAL A 491 4.25 -16.39 -21.06
C VAL A 491 3.91 -17.83 -21.42
N SER A 492 4.82 -18.57 -22.06
CA SER A 492 4.53 -19.91 -22.62
C SER A 492 4.39 -21.01 -21.56
N GLN A 493 4.97 -20.85 -20.36
CA GLN A 493 5.00 -21.88 -19.32
C GLN A 493 4.15 -21.55 -18.09
N ALA A 494 3.47 -20.40 -18.12
CA ALA A 494 2.79 -19.84 -16.96
C ALA A 494 1.66 -20.70 -16.32
N PRO A 495 0.77 -21.40 -17.03
CA PRO A 495 -0.47 -21.91 -16.45
C PRO A 495 -0.30 -22.97 -15.36
N ILE A 496 0.65 -23.89 -15.50
CA ILE A 496 0.79 -25.04 -14.58
C ILE A 496 1.50 -24.66 -13.29
N TRP A 497 2.53 -23.83 -13.36
CA TRP A 497 3.31 -23.39 -12.20
C TRP A 497 2.56 -22.44 -11.28
N LEU A 498 1.59 -21.70 -11.81
CA LEU A 498 0.72 -20.79 -11.04
C LEU A 498 -0.03 -21.50 -9.91
N VAL A 499 -0.48 -22.72 -10.15
CA VAL A 499 -1.19 -23.53 -9.14
C VAL A 499 -0.26 -23.88 -7.97
N PHE A 500 1.00 -24.20 -8.25
CA PHE A 500 1.99 -24.53 -7.20
C PHE A 500 2.44 -23.31 -6.40
N LEU A 501 2.55 -22.13 -7.03
CA LEU A 501 2.88 -20.89 -6.34
C LEU A 501 1.75 -20.39 -5.41
N LEU A 502 0.51 -20.71 -5.73
CA LEU A 502 -0.65 -20.38 -4.91
C LEU A 502 -0.62 -21.03 -3.53
N LEU A 503 -0.16 -22.27 -3.42
CA LEU A 503 -0.27 -23.05 -2.19
C LEU A 503 0.52 -22.43 -1.02
N PRO A 504 1.82 -22.12 -1.12
CA PRO A 504 2.56 -21.49 -0.02
C PRO A 504 2.06 -20.09 0.30
N LEU A 505 1.69 -19.29 -0.71
CA LEU A 505 1.16 -17.94 -0.49
C LEU A 505 -0.21 -17.98 0.21
N VAL A 506 -1.11 -18.91 -0.19
CA VAL A 506 -2.39 -19.12 0.50
C VAL A 506 -2.18 -19.50 1.96
N LEU A 507 -1.22 -20.38 2.27
CA LEU A 507 -0.93 -20.78 3.65
C LEU A 507 -0.44 -19.61 4.52
N VAL A 508 0.42 -18.76 3.98
CA VAL A 508 0.92 -17.56 4.68
C VAL A 508 -0.21 -16.56 4.93
N PHE A 509 -0.91 -16.15 3.89
CA PHE A 509 -1.95 -15.12 3.99
C PHE A 509 -3.21 -15.60 4.70
N HIS A 510 -3.55 -16.89 4.60
CA HIS A 510 -4.69 -17.47 5.33
C HIS A 510 -4.62 -17.23 6.83
N ARG A 511 -3.42 -17.33 7.43
CA ARG A 511 -3.23 -17.06 8.86
C ARG A 511 -3.47 -15.59 9.22
N PHE A 512 -3.12 -14.67 8.33
CA PHE A 512 -3.37 -13.24 8.53
C PHE A 512 -4.86 -12.91 8.41
N GLU A 513 -5.54 -13.51 7.46
CA GLU A 513 -6.96 -13.31 7.23
C GLU A 513 -7.83 -13.96 8.31
N ALA A 514 -7.51 -15.19 8.72
CA ALA A 514 -8.28 -15.96 9.70
C ALA A 514 -8.21 -15.42 11.15
N ARG A 515 -7.11 -14.75 11.53
CA ARG A 515 -6.93 -14.20 12.89
C ARG A 515 -7.79 -12.97 13.20
N MET A 516 -8.64 -12.54 12.29
CA MET A 516 -9.42 -11.29 12.40
C MET A 516 -10.77 -11.44 13.14
N VAL A 517 -11.16 -12.63 13.52
CA VAL A 517 -12.53 -12.94 13.96
C VAL A 517 -12.83 -12.58 15.42
N GLY A 518 -11.89 -12.10 16.21
CA GLY A 518 -12.02 -12.08 17.67
C GLY A 518 -11.96 -10.72 18.39
N PHE A 519 -12.12 -9.57 17.73
CA PHE A 519 -12.06 -8.30 18.46
C PHE A 519 -13.42 -7.85 18.99
N PRO A 520 -13.48 -7.32 20.22
CA PRO A 520 -14.71 -6.83 20.82
C PRO A 520 -15.34 -5.74 19.96
N ARG A 521 -16.66 -5.76 19.84
CA ARG A 521 -17.43 -4.68 19.22
C ARG A 521 -17.42 -3.51 20.19
N LEU A 522 -16.91 -2.36 19.78
CA LEU A 522 -17.04 -1.13 20.54
C LEU A 522 -18.52 -0.72 20.55
N SER A 523 -19.11 -0.62 21.74
CA SER A 523 -20.51 -0.25 21.93
C SER A 523 -20.74 1.26 21.86
N HIS A 524 -19.71 2.07 22.02
CA HIS A 524 -19.81 3.52 22.01
C HIS A 524 -18.86 4.13 20.99
N GLU A 525 -19.41 4.99 20.12
CA GLU A 525 -18.65 5.74 19.13
C GLU A 525 -18.28 7.12 19.67
N SER A 526 -16.98 7.40 19.80
CA SER A 526 -16.48 8.72 20.14
C SER A 526 -16.26 9.58 18.88
N ARG A 527 -16.21 10.92 19.03
CA ARG A 527 -15.79 11.82 17.95
C ARG A 527 -14.38 11.46 17.45
N ARG A 528 -13.51 11.00 18.34
CA ARG A 528 -12.14 10.55 18.01
C ARG A 528 -12.16 9.28 17.17
N THR A 529 -13.03 8.33 17.47
CA THR A 529 -13.21 7.11 16.65
C THR A 529 -13.61 7.47 15.22
N ARG A 530 -14.56 8.39 15.04
CA ARG A 530 -14.95 8.88 13.71
C ARG A 530 -13.81 9.55 12.98
N LEU A 531 -13.08 10.44 13.65
CA LEU A 531 -11.95 11.15 13.06
C LEU A 531 -10.81 10.18 12.68
N ALA A 532 -10.43 9.27 13.58
CA ALA A 532 -9.40 8.26 13.30
C ALA A 532 -9.80 7.34 12.15
N THR A 533 -11.08 6.98 12.04
CA THR A 533 -11.59 6.17 10.93
C THR A 533 -11.55 6.94 9.62
N ALA A 534 -12.00 8.19 9.59
CA ALA A 534 -11.98 9.00 8.38
C ALA A 534 -10.56 9.22 7.87
N MET A 535 -9.63 9.65 8.74
CA MET A 535 -8.22 9.80 8.38
C MET A 535 -7.59 8.47 7.96
N GLY A 536 -7.92 7.39 8.69
CA GLY A 536 -7.38 6.06 8.40
C GLY A 536 -7.85 5.51 7.05
N VAL A 537 -9.10 5.72 6.67
CA VAL A 537 -9.61 5.36 5.33
C VAL A 537 -8.94 6.23 4.26
N SER A 538 -8.81 7.53 4.48
CA SER A 538 -8.16 8.43 3.52
C SER A 538 -6.71 8.03 3.25
N PHE A 539 -5.91 7.85 4.30
CA PHE A 539 -4.52 7.40 4.15
C PHE A 539 -4.42 5.97 3.59
N GLY A 540 -5.27 5.05 4.04
CA GLY A 540 -5.31 3.69 3.51
C GLY A 540 -5.63 3.66 2.01
N THR A 541 -6.59 4.47 1.56
CA THR A 541 -6.94 4.60 0.14
C THR A 541 -5.81 5.23 -0.67
N LEU A 542 -5.20 6.32 -0.17
CA LEU A 542 -4.05 6.95 -0.81
C LEU A 542 -2.88 5.99 -0.95
N GLY A 543 -2.56 5.22 0.10
CA GLY A 543 -1.48 4.23 0.05
C GLY A 543 -1.76 3.10 -0.94
N VAL A 544 -2.98 2.55 -0.93
CA VAL A 544 -3.36 1.47 -1.87
C VAL A 544 -3.34 1.94 -3.31
N LEU A 545 -4.00 3.08 -3.62
CA LEU A 545 -4.06 3.62 -4.98
C LEU A 545 -2.71 4.20 -5.44
N GLY A 546 -1.91 4.73 -4.51
CA GLY A 546 -0.56 5.18 -4.80
C GLY A 546 0.31 4.06 -5.36
N PHE A 547 0.25 2.85 -4.80
CA PHE A 547 0.97 1.68 -5.33
C PHE A 547 0.46 1.25 -6.71
N VAL A 548 -0.81 1.47 -7.05
CA VAL A 548 -1.30 1.20 -8.41
C VAL A 548 -0.61 2.08 -9.44
N VAL A 549 -0.37 3.35 -9.09
CA VAL A 549 0.22 4.34 -10.00
C VAL A 549 1.74 4.23 -10.05
N SER A 550 2.41 4.11 -8.89
CA SER A 550 3.87 4.09 -8.82
C SER A 550 4.49 2.69 -8.99
N GLY A 551 3.75 1.61 -8.69
CA GLY A 551 4.37 0.30 -8.49
C GLY A 551 5.21 0.26 -7.22
N PHE A 552 6.20 -0.66 -7.16
CA PHE A 552 7.11 -0.80 -6.01
C PHE A 552 8.43 -0.04 -6.15
N LEU A 553 8.78 0.44 -7.34
CA LEU A 553 10.07 1.06 -7.64
C LEU A 553 9.96 2.40 -8.36
N GLY A 554 8.83 2.69 -9.00
CA GLY A 554 8.62 3.88 -9.82
C GLY A 554 7.93 5.02 -9.08
N ASP A 555 7.86 6.15 -9.74
CA ASP A 555 7.13 7.34 -9.32
C ASP A 555 5.88 7.53 -10.18
N GLY A 556 4.93 8.31 -9.70
CA GLY A 556 3.71 8.63 -10.42
C GLY A 556 2.97 9.81 -9.82
N THR A 557 1.85 10.17 -10.41
CA THR A 557 0.98 11.23 -9.89
C THR A 557 -0.44 10.70 -9.75
N LEU A 558 -0.95 10.68 -8.54
CA LEU A 558 -2.34 10.33 -8.24
C LEU A 558 -3.17 11.62 -8.18
N VAL A 559 -3.84 11.92 -9.29
CA VAL A 559 -4.59 13.19 -9.53
C VAL A 559 -3.63 14.38 -9.52
N LEU A 560 -3.38 15.00 -8.37
CA LEU A 560 -2.46 16.14 -8.17
C LEU A 560 -1.34 15.81 -7.18
N LEU A 561 -1.40 14.63 -6.54
CA LEU A 561 -0.45 14.22 -5.52
C LEU A 561 0.64 13.36 -6.15
N PRO A 562 1.90 13.79 -6.16
CA PRO A 562 3.00 12.91 -6.53
C PRO A 562 3.09 11.78 -5.52
N VAL A 563 3.28 10.57 -6.01
CA VAL A 563 3.34 9.35 -5.20
C VAL A 563 4.55 8.53 -5.57
N ASP A 564 5.22 8.02 -4.56
CA ASP A 564 6.33 7.10 -4.64
C ASP A 564 6.11 5.90 -3.72
N PRO A 565 6.82 4.78 -3.87
CA PRO A 565 6.59 3.57 -3.11
C PRO A 565 6.71 3.75 -1.59
N LEU A 566 7.65 4.57 -1.14
CA LEU A 566 7.89 4.79 0.29
C LEU A 566 6.80 5.67 0.90
N GLN A 567 6.40 6.73 0.21
CA GLN A 567 5.28 7.59 0.62
C GLN A 567 3.98 6.78 0.67
N ASN A 568 3.74 5.92 -0.33
CA ASN A 568 2.57 5.05 -0.37
C ASN A 568 2.58 4.06 0.81
N LEU A 569 3.75 3.53 1.17
CA LEU A 569 3.89 2.66 2.34
C LEU A 569 3.61 3.40 3.64
N ILE A 570 4.08 4.64 3.78
CA ILE A 570 3.76 5.52 4.94
C ILE A 570 2.25 5.73 5.03
N HIS A 571 1.61 6.10 3.94
CA HIS A 571 0.16 6.31 3.90
C HIS A 571 -0.59 5.03 4.28
N LEU A 572 -0.20 3.88 3.75
CA LEU A 572 -0.83 2.59 4.06
C LEU A 572 -0.65 2.21 5.55
N LEU A 573 0.55 2.41 6.10
CA LEU A 573 0.85 2.16 7.50
C LEU A 573 0.08 3.08 8.44
N LEU A 574 0.00 4.38 8.13
CA LEU A 574 -0.81 5.35 8.87
C LEU A 574 -2.31 5.00 8.78
N GLY A 575 -2.77 4.68 7.59
CA GLY A 575 -4.15 4.24 7.37
C GLY A 575 -4.52 3.05 8.22
N TRP A 576 -3.70 2.01 8.19
CA TRP A 576 -3.91 0.82 9.02
C TRP A 576 -3.81 1.13 10.53
N TYR A 577 -2.84 1.95 10.94
CA TYR A 577 -2.65 2.33 12.34
C TYR A 577 -3.87 3.07 12.90
N LEU A 578 -4.37 4.07 12.19
CA LEU A 578 -5.54 4.85 12.60
C LEU A 578 -6.82 3.98 12.63
N ILE A 579 -7.01 3.12 11.64
CA ILE A 579 -8.10 2.13 11.63
C ILE A 579 -8.00 1.17 12.82
N HIS A 580 -6.79 0.71 13.13
CA HIS A 580 -6.56 -0.18 14.28
C HIS A 580 -6.88 0.53 15.61
N THR A 581 -6.42 1.78 15.79
CA THR A 581 -6.70 2.56 17.02
C THR A 581 -8.18 2.90 17.18
N ALA A 582 -8.86 3.20 16.07
CA ALA A 582 -10.31 3.40 16.06
C ALA A 582 -11.07 2.14 16.46
N ARG A 583 -10.62 0.97 15.97
CA ARG A 583 -11.23 -0.32 16.27
C ARG A 583 -11.03 -0.78 17.71
N THR A 584 -9.87 -0.49 18.30
CA THR A 584 -9.52 -0.89 19.68
C THR A 584 -9.91 0.14 20.73
N GLY A 585 -10.44 1.30 20.33
CA GLY A 585 -10.77 2.42 21.24
C GLY A 585 -9.52 3.16 21.74
N SER A 586 -8.30 2.73 21.39
CA SER A 586 -7.09 3.40 21.85
C SER A 586 -6.90 4.80 21.27
N CYS A 587 -7.66 5.18 20.23
CA CYS A 587 -7.75 6.56 19.73
C CYS A 587 -8.33 7.56 20.75
N ASP A 588 -8.93 7.11 21.86
CA ASP A 588 -9.40 7.99 22.91
C ASP A 588 -8.26 8.52 23.80
N THR A 589 -7.08 7.95 23.71
CA THR A 589 -5.86 8.49 24.33
C THR A 589 -5.16 9.51 23.41
N ARG A 590 -4.23 10.29 23.95
CA ARG A 590 -3.46 11.29 23.17
C ARG A 590 -2.37 10.68 22.30
N LEU A 591 -1.79 9.56 22.76
CA LEU A 591 -0.61 8.97 22.13
C LEU A 591 -0.79 8.65 20.64
N PRO A 592 -1.88 8.01 20.19
CA PRO A 592 -2.07 7.75 18.74
C PRO A 592 -2.06 9.01 17.88
N TRP A 593 -2.60 10.10 18.38
CA TRP A 593 -2.66 11.38 17.68
C TRP A 593 -1.30 12.04 17.57
N LEU A 594 -0.53 12.04 18.67
CA LEU A 594 0.85 12.53 18.66
C LEU A 594 1.73 11.72 17.69
N LEU A 595 1.56 10.39 17.67
CA LEU A 595 2.30 9.52 16.75
C LEU A 595 1.91 9.77 15.29
N THR A 596 0.63 10.02 15.02
CA THR A 596 0.16 10.37 13.67
C THR A 596 0.73 11.71 13.23
N ALA A 597 0.67 12.75 14.07
CA ALA A 597 1.26 14.05 13.77
C ALA A 597 2.77 13.92 13.48
N LEU A 598 3.48 13.19 14.35
CA LEU A 598 4.92 12.97 14.18
C LEU A 598 5.26 12.24 12.88
N ALA A 599 4.48 11.24 12.50
CA ALA A 599 4.69 10.48 11.27
C ALA A 599 4.42 11.30 9.99
N CYS A 600 3.68 12.40 10.09
CA CYS A 600 3.44 13.33 8.99
C CYS A 600 4.55 14.37 8.81
N VAL A 601 5.49 14.51 9.76
CA VAL A 601 6.57 15.51 9.68
C VAL A 601 7.63 15.17 8.62
N PRO A 602 8.15 13.92 8.53
CA PRO A 602 9.21 13.61 7.57
C PRO A 602 8.88 13.93 6.10
N PRO A 603 7.67 13.63 5.58
CA PRO A 603 7.32 14.00 4.22
C PRO A 603 7.31 15.51 3.95
N MET A 604 7.11 16.33 4.99
CA MET A 604 7.14 17.81 4.88
C MET A 604 8.55 18.38 4.92
N LEU A 605 9.50 17.63 5.49
CA LEU A 605 10.92 18.00 5.59
C LEU A 605 11.77 17.44 4.45
N ALA A 606 11.15 16.74 3.49
CA ALA A 606 11.83 16.29 2.29
C ALA A 606 12.45 17.47 1.55
N LEU A 607 13.60 17.27 0.88
CA LEU A 607 14.43 18.33 0.32
C LEU A 607 13.71 19.21 -0.73
N ASP A 608 12.64 18.66 -1.40
CA ASP A 608 11.76 19.43 -2.28
C ASP A 608 10.31 18.94 -2.13
N PRO A 609 9.62 19.29 -1.04
CA PRO A 609 8.24 18.85 -0.86
C PRO A 609 7.32 19.62 -1.80
N THR A 610 6.62 18.92 -2.67
CA THR A 610 5.62 19.56 -3.52
C THR A 610 4.47 20.14 -2.69
N PRO A 611 3.88 21.29 -3.10
CA PRO A 611 2.80 21.93 -2.34
C PRO A 611 1.65 20.98 -1.95
N PRO A 612 1.15 20.08 -2.81
CA PRO A 612 0.08 19.14 -2.44
C PRO A 612 0.48 18.19 -1.30
N VAL A 613 1.73 17.72 -1.26
CA VAL A 613 2.24 16.86 -0.18
C VAL A 613 2.28 17.61 1.15
N VAL A 614 2.80 18.83 1.14
CA VAL A 614 2.85 19.70 2.33
C VAL A 614 1.45 19.95 2.87
N VAL A 615 0.50 20.33 2.00
CA VAL A 615 -0.89 20.60 2.39
C VAL A 615 -1.54 19.35 2.99
N LEU A 616 -1.40 18.19 2.36
CA LEU A 616 -1.95 16.93 2.86
C LEU A 616 -1.49 16.64 4.28
N HIS A 617 -0.16 16.69 4.50
CA HIS A 617 0.41 16.33 5.80
C HIS A 617 0.18 17.41 6.86
N ALA A 618 0.16 18.70 6.48
CA ALA A 618 -0.20 19.80 7.39
C ALA A 618 -1.65 19.67 7.86
N VAL A 619 -2.58 19.37 6.96
CA VAL A 619 -3.98 19.10 7.31
C VAL A 619 -4.09 17.89 8.24
N ALA A 620 -3.34 16.82 7.96
CA ALA A 620 -3.31 15.63 8.81
C ALA A 620 -2.78 15.93 10.21
N ILE A 621 -1.72 16.76 10.34
CA ILE A 621 -1.20 17.21 11.63
C ILE A 621 -2.27 18.04 12.38
N GLY A 622 -2.94 18.97 11.70
CA GLY A 622 -4.02 19.77 12.29
C GLY A 622 -5.17 18.90 12.80
N LEU A 623 -5.61 17.89 12.02
CA LEU A 623 -6.62 16.93 12.44
C LEU A 623 -6.16 16.04 13.60
N ALA A 624 -4.89 15.63 13.61
CA ALA A 624 -4.31 14.89 14.72
C ALA A 624 -4.23 15.74 15.99
N ALA A 625 -3.90 17.03 15.88
CA ALA A 625 -3.93 17.97 17.00
C ALA A 625 -5.35 18.09 17.60
N LEU A 626 -6.39 18.21 16.75
CA LEU A 626 -7.79 18.19 17.18
C LEU A 626 -8.17 16.89 17.89
N GLY A 627 -7.65 15.76 17.45
CA GLY A 627 -7.82 14.46 18.10
C GLY A 627 -7.11 14.39 19.46
N ALA A 628 -6.00 15.07 19.64
CA ALA A 628 -5.21 15.08 20.87
C ALA A 628 -5.79 15.99 21.98
N ILE A 629 -6.69 16.96 21.66
CA ILE A 629 -7.28 17.89 22.64
C ILE A 629 -8.00 17.08 23.74
N PRO A 630 -7.67 17.30 25.02
CA PRO A 630 -8.33 16.62 26.09
C PRO A 630 -9.81 17.03 26.15
N ARG A 631 -10.70 16.07 26.30
CA ARG A 631 -12.05 16.39 26.77
C ARG A 631 -11.94 16.80 28.23
N SER A 632 -12.42 17.97 28.58
CA SER A 632 -12.92 18.18 29.93
C SER A 632 -14.06 17.15 30.11
N LEU A 633 -13.77 16.05 30.79
CA LEU A 633 -14.83 15.17 31.27
C LEU A 633 -15.83 16.08 32.01
N PRO A 634 -17.14 16.02 31.71
CA PRO A 634 -18.08 16.53 32.65
C PRO A 634 -17.74 15.80 33.97
N ARG A 635 -17.36 16.55 34.98
CA ARG A 635 -17.26 16.02 36.34
C ARG A 635 -18.62 15.42 36.61
N THR A 636 -18.75 14.11 36.52
CA THR A 636 -19.81 13.39 37.17
C THR A 636 -19.72 13.85 38.62
N PRO A 637 -20.74 14.52 39.18
CA PRO A 637 -20.73 14.76 40.61
C PRO A 637 -20.46 13.40 41.21
N ALA A 638 -19.45 13.30 42.07
CA ALA A 638 -19.14 12.10 42.79
C ALA A 638 -20.49 11.68 43.40
N ALA A 639 -21.06 10.61 42.86
CA ALA A 639 -22.17 9.94 43.52
C ALA A 639 -21.57 9.57 44.87
N THR A 640 -21.93 10.33 45.88
CA THR A 640 -21.70 9.99 47.27
C THR A 640 -22.34 8.61 47.37
N ALA A 641 -21.51 7.58 47.31
CA ALA A 641 -21.95 6.24 47.65
C ALA A 641 -22.36 6.33 49.10
N VAL A 642 -23.66 6.56 49.30
CA VAL A 642 -24.31 6.26 50.56
C VAL A 642 -24.16 4.76 50.67
N VAL A 643 -23.13 4.35 51.40
CA VAL A 643 -23.02 2.99 51.91
C VAL A 643 -24.25 2.83 52.81
N ALA A 644 -25.34 2.32 52.25
CA ALA A 644 -26.46 1.82 53.01
C ALA A 644 -25.90 0.65 53.82
N THR A 645 -25.61 0.89 55.07
CA THR A 645 -25.43 -0.19 56.03
C THR A 645 -26.71 -1.03 56.03
N PRO A 646 -26.61 -2.34 55.75
CA PRO A 646 -27.79 -3.19 55.79
C PRO A 646 -28.40 -3.13 57.20
N SER A 647 -29.71 -2.93 57.27
CA SER A 647 -30.49 -3.00 58.49
C SER A 647 -30.35 -4.39 59.12
N PRO A 648 -30.32 -4.50 60.47
CA PRO A 648 -30.24 -5.81 61.11
C PRO A 648 -31.41 -6.75 60.76
N ASP A 649 -32.51 -6.24 60.20
CA ASP A 649 -33.66 -7.04 59.78
C ASP A 649 -33.47 -7.78 58.43
N ASP A 650 -32.49 -7.39 57.59
CA ASP A 650 -32.22 -8.07 56.34
C ASP A 650 -31.37 -9.37 56.49
N LEU A 651 -30.86 -9.61 57.69
CA LEU A 651 -30.06 -10.82 57.99
C LEU A 651 -30.90 -12.01 58.47
N VAL A 652 -32.17 -11.84 58.73
CA VAL A 652 -33.07 -12.90 59.28
C VAL A 652 -33.80 -13.65 58.13
N ALA A 653 -33.84 -13.12 56.91
CA ALA A 653 -34.60 -13.71 55.82
C ALA A 653 -33.82 -14.78 54.99
N ALA A 654 -32.53 -15.02 55.29
CA ALA A 654 -31.66 -15.91 54.52
C ALA A 654 -31.47 -17.32 55.10
N GLY A 655 -32.29 -17.73 56.04
CA GLY A 655 -32.14 -19.00 56.74
C GLY A 655 -33.37 -19.90 56.73
N ALA A 656 -33.72 -20.49 55.58
CA ALA A 656 -34.62 -21.66 55.55
C ALA A 656 -34.14 -22.70 54.51
N PRO A 657 -33.91 -23.96 54.88
CA PRO A 657 -33.48 -24.98 53.95
C PRO A 657 -34.67 -25.52 53.14
N ALA A 658 -34.57 -25.46 51.83
CA ALA A 658 -35.51 -26.11 50.92
C ALA A 658 -35.23 -27.64 50.88
N THR A 659 -36.18 -28.38 51.35
CA THR A 659 -36.28 -29.83 51.25
C THR A 659 -36.47 -30.25 49.81
N ALA A 660 -35.67 -31.24 49.36
CA ALA A 660 -35.79 -31.89 48.07
C ALA A 660 -37.07 -32.81 48.04
N PRO A 661 -37.78 -32.91 46.91
CA PRO A 661 -38.65 -34.04 46.65
C PRO A 661 -37.94 -35.09 45.80
N THR A 662 -37.92 -36.31 46.32
CA THR A 662 -37.71 -37.56 45.63
C THR A 662 -38.83 -37.81 44.62
N ARG A 663 -38.51 -37.99 43.31
CA ARG A 663 -38.82 -39.10 42.42
C ARG A 663 -38.31 -38.83 41.03
#